data_dadc18055cf050eadc1c259ae0d3e58c
#
_entry.id   dadc18055cf050eadc1c259ae0d3e58c
#
_cell.length_a   1.000
_cell.length_b   1.000
_cell.length_c   1.000
_cell.angle_alpha   90.00
_cell.angle_beta   90.00
_cell.angle_gamma   90.00
#
_symmetry.space_group_name_H-M   'P 1'
#
loop_
_entity.id
_entity.type
_entity.pdbx_description
1 polymer ?
#
loop_
_entity_poly.entity_id
_entity_poly.type
_entity_poly.pdbx_seq_one_letter_code
_entity_poly.pdbx_strand_id
1 'polypeptide(L)'
;MLRLVQCRHRTLTDDSNIVSKTVIHITMIGINKLDRYILQKFLLIFIGAFFICLFVFMMQFTWRYVDELIGKGLSLDVLGQFFWYMGITMVPQALPLAILLASLITFGNLGESFELLSMKAAGIPLVRIMRPIGLIALTMTGISFYFQNSSSPDAQINLRTLLFSMKQQSPAVEIPEGIFYNGVPNINLFVQKKNAETGILYQTIIYKTDQGFDRAQIVLADSARLEMTSDKMHLKLELWDGEQFESLESAGGAQMLKNSTNEPYDRETFKYKQFIIDFDSNFNMMNREILAGMPSAKNMVEIEHSVDSLEHNLDSIGRSYYAESARFYYNRPKLTAKDSVRLQTALQAPKDDKNFDDFVDLTPKNTMVFAKQSARSMIQTIKSELEWKSTMTSEGDRYIRRHWIEWHQKITMSLACILFFLVGAPLGAIIRKGGLGLPTIISIIIFIIWYIINTSCMKLARDGSINLIAGMWASTVIITPFSIFITYKANHDSVVFNMDAYIHFITRLLGIRTKRHMACKEVIIHDPDLAKIPTQLTELKRLCLAYNDKKKLLHAPRYTDIFFRNDEDHTVHQIHRQINAIIEELSNSRDSKIISILCQFPVLYDRAHLSPFKSKRTNRAFGLFFPLGFLMWFRIWRFRLHLYYDIRTTVHTCDKLQAKLDGKDEEFEDTERKAQEAQKYARRKRLKRIVKIILIILIAGIVCDATYKSWERHQQKKALESSAPTEKIIPEAFDTK
;
A
#
# COMPACT_ATOMS: atom_id res chain seq x y z
N MET A 1 -48.28 -29.35 -0.18
CA MET A 1 -47.11 -28.44 -0.12
C MET A 1 -45.99 -28.90 0.82
N LEU A 2 -46.26 -29.65 1.88
CA LEU A 2 -45.23 -30.15 2.83
C LEU A 2 -44.36 -31.33 2.31
N ARG A 3 -44.80 -32.08 1.30
CA ARG A 3 -44.02 -33.19 0.70
C ARG A 3 -43.02 -32.77 -0.36
N LEU A 4 -43.13 -31.58 -0.94
CA LEU A 4 -42.17 -31.07 -1.94
C LEU A 4 -40.93 -30.36 -1.30
N VAL A 5 -41.04 -29.92 -0.06
CA VAL A 5 -39.92 -29.32 0.68
C VAL A 5 -38.98 -30.39 1.24
N GLN A 6 -39.51 -31.59 1.58
CA GLN A 6 -38.65 -32.69 2.06
C GLN A 6 -37.85 -33.39 0.96
N CYS A 7 -38.29 -33.38 -0.32
CA CYS A 7 -37.50 -33.94 -1.41
C CYS A 7 -36.32 -33.01 -1.85
N ARG A 8 -36.50 -31.69 -1.72
CA ARG A 8 -35.42 -30.75 -2.10
C ARG A 8 -34.28 -30.68 -1.07
N HIS A 9 -34.55 -31.07 0.18
CA HIS A 9 -33.50 -31.17 1.21
C HIS A 9 -32.69 -32.47 1.14
N ARG A 10 -33.22 -33.53 0.53
CA ARG A 10 -32.46 -34.79 0.38
C ARG A 10 -31.49 -34.79 -0.79
N THR A 11 -31.75 -34.06 -1.86
CA THR A 11 -30.82 -33.97 -3.02
C THR A 11 -29.62 -33.07 -2.78
N LEU A 12 -29.75 -32.05 -1.91
CA LEU A 12 -28.63 -31.17 -1.56
C LEU A 12 -27.70 -31.75 -0.49
N THR A 13 -28.13 -32.76 0.27
CA THR A 13 -27.31 -33.47 1.25
C THR A 13 -26.53 -34.64 0.65
N ASP A 14 -26.99 -35.23 -0.46
CA ASP A 14 -26.29 -36.33 -1.12
C ASP A 14 -25.10 -35.83 -1.99
N ASP A 15 -25.23 -34.68 -2.65
CA ASP A 15 -24.10 -34.11 -3.40
C ASP A 15 -22.97 -33.60 -2.50
N SER A 16 -23.24 -33.10 -1.30
CA SER A 16 -22.24 -32.76 -0.31
C SER A 16 -21.49 -33.99 0.24
N ASN A 17 -22.14 -35.15 0.27
CA ASN A 17 -21.55 -36.40 0.71
C ASN A 17 -20.67 -37.07 -0.36
N ILE A 18 -20.87 -36.80 -1.64
CA ILE A 18 -20.04 -37.35 -2.73
C ILE A 18 -18.72 -36.57 -2.82
N VAL A 19 -18.76 -35.24 -2.69
CA VAL A 19 -17.54 -34.41 -2.65
C VAL A 19 -16.72 -34.66 -1.36
N SER A 20 -17.39 -34.94 -0.24
CA SER A 20 -16.70 -35.24 1.03
C SER A 20 -16.08 -36.64 1.07
N LYS A 21 -16.62 -37.61 0.33
CA LYS A 21 -16.06 -38.98 0.27
C LYS A 21 -14.83 -39.12 -0.62
N THR A 22 -14.66 -38.27 -1.60
CA THR A 22 -13.51 -38.35 -2.54
C THR A 22 -12.24 -37.67 -2.05
N VAL A 23 -12.35 -36.76 -1.07
CA VAL A 23 -11.20 -35.94 -0.63
C VAL A 23 -10.42 -36.52 0.56
N ILE A 24 -10.98 -37.39 1.40
CA ILE A 24 -10.27 -37.81 2.61
C ILE A 24 -10.51 -39.29 2.95
N HIS A 25 -9.87 -40.21 2.25
CA HIS A 25 -9.47 -41.51 2.80
C HIS A 25 -7.99 -41.46 3.22
N ILE A 26 -7.61 -40.42 3.95
CA ILE A 26 -6.38 -40.48 4.75
C ILE A 26 -6.76 -41.21 6.05
N THR A 27 -6.43 -42.46 6.11
CA THR A 27 -6.43 -43.26 7.33
C THR A 27 -5.45 -42.64 8.34
N MET A 28 -5.92 -41.65 9.07
CA MET A 28 -5.21 -41.09 10.20
C MET A 28 -5.42 -42.00 11.43
N ILE A 29 -4.53 -42.96 11.57
CA ILE A 29 -4.41 -43.85 12.73
C ILE A 29 -4.20 -42.96 13.98
N GLY A 30 -5.16 -42.95 14.91
CA GLY A 30 -5.03 -42.35 16.23
C GLY A 30 -5.61 -40.94 16.44
N ILE A 31 -6.37 -40.35 15.51
CA ILE A 31 -6.98 -39.03 15.69
C ILE A 31 -8.35 -39.16 16.38
N ASN A 32 -8.55 -38.42 17.49
CA ASN A 32 -9.82 -38.34 18.20
C ASN A 32 -10.93 -37.82 17.29
N LYS A 33 -12.20 -38.26 17.52
CA LYS A 33 -13.35 -37.78 16.73
C LYS A 33 -13.48 -36.25 16.73
N LEU A 34 -13.14 -35.60 17.84
CA LEU A 34 -13.14 -34.14 17.98
C LEU A 34 -12.08 -33.49 17.07
N ASP A 35 -10.86 -34.02 17.07
CA ASP A 35 -9.78 -33.50 16.25
C ASP A 35 -10.09 -33.60 14.77
N ARG A 36 -10.66 -34.73 14.33
CA ARG A 36 -11.12 -34.95 12.95
C ARG A 36 -12.23 -33.96 12.54
N TYR A 37 -13.18 -33.71 13.42
CA TYR A 37 -14.26 -32.75 13.18
C TYR A 37 -13.76 -31.33 12.96
N ILE A 38 -12.89 -30.85 13.87
CA ILE A 38 -12.29 -29.51 13.79
C ILE A 38 -11.45 -29.40 12.51
N LEU A 39 -10.67 -30.42 12.21
CA LEU A 39 -9.80 -30.51 11.04
C LEU A 39 -10.60 -30.44 9.74
N GLN A 40 -11.69 -31.16 9.64
CA GLN A 40 -12.54 -31.17 8.45
C GLN A 40 -13.18 -29.80 8.19
N LYS A 41 -13.68 -29.14 9.24
CA LYS A 41 -14.21 -27.77 9.15
C LYS A 41 -13.14 -26.78 8.69
N PHE A 42 -11.93 -26.87 9.26
CA PHE A 42 -10.83 -25.99 8.90
C PHE A 42 -10.38 -26.20 7.45
N LEU A 43 -10.15 -27.45 7.04
CA LEU A 43 -9.58 -27.76 5.73
C LEU A 43 -10.50 -27.30 4.58
N LEU A 44 -11.81 -27.45 4.73
CA LEU A 44 -12.78 -26.97 3.75
C LEU A 44 -12.70 -25.45 3.55
N ILE A 45 -12.65 -24.71 4.67
CA ILE A 45 -12.54 -23.24 4.64
C ILE A 45 -11.16 -22.83 4.11
N PHE A 46 -10.09 -23.53 4.51
CA PHE A 46 -8.73 -23.24 4.12
C PHE A 46 -8.52 -23.38 2.60
N ILE A 47 -9.03 -24.45 1.98
CA ILE A 47 -8.92 -24.63 0.53
C ILE A 47 -9.62 -23.48 -0.20
N GLY A 48 -10.84 -23.13 0.18
CA GLY A 48 -11.55 -22.00 -0.40
C GLY A 48 -10.82 -20.67 -0.21
N ALA A 49 -10.37 -20.39 1.02
CA ALA A 49 -9.61 -19.19 1.34
C ALA A 49 -8.29 -19.11 0.56
N PHE A 50 -7.59 -20.23 0.41
CA PHE A 50 -6.33 -20.28 -0.33
C PHE A 50 -6.49 -19.90 -1.80
N PHE A 51 -7.48 -20.49 -2.49
CA PHE A 51 -7.73 -20.15 -3.89
C PHE A 51 -8.19 -18.70 -4.06
N ILE A 52 -9.03 -18.18 -3.15
CA ILE A 52 -9.42 -16.77 -3.18
C ILE A 52 -8.22 -15.85 -2.98
N CYS A 53 -7.37 -16.12 -1.98
CA CYS A 53 -6.16 -15.33 -1.74
C CYS A 53 -5.20 -15.40 -2.91
N LEU A 54 -4.95 -16.59 -3.45
CA LEU A 54 -4.09 -16.81 -4.61
C LEU A 54 -4.61 -16.01 -5.81
N PHE A 55 -5.91 -16.10 -6.11
CA PHE A 55 -6.53 -15.35 -7.20
C PHE A 55 -6.38 -13.83 -7.02
N VAL A 56 -6.59 -13.30 -5.82
CA VAL A 56 -6.42 -11.87 -5.52
C VAL A 56 -4.97 -11.42 -5.76
N PHE A 57 -3.98 -12.19 -5.30
CA PHE A 57 -2.57 -11.88 -5.56
C PHE A 57 -2.22 -11.98 -7.05
N MET A 58 -2.74 -12.99 -7.75
CA MET A 58 -2.55 -13.12 -9.19
C MET A 58 -3.14 -11.93 -9.94
N MET A 59 -4.36 -11.50 -9.61
CA MET A 59 -4.97 -10.32 -10.22
C MET A 59 -4.18 -9.03 -9.95
N GLN A 60 -3.69 -8.85 -8.72
CA GLN A 60 -2.85 -7.71 -8.36
C GLN A 60 -1.54 -7.68 -9.18
N PHE A 61 -0.93 -8.84 -9.37
CA PHE A 61 0.29 -8.98 -10.17
C PHE A 61 0.00 -8.73 -11.66
N THR A 62 -1.05 -9.35 -12.20
CA THR A 62 -1.46 -9.17 -13.61
C THR A 62 -1.72 -7.71 -13.94
N TRP A 63 -2.35 -6.95 -13.03
CA TRP A 63 -2.60 -5.52 -13.20
C TRP A 63 -1.31 -4.71 -13.40
N ARG A 64 -0.22 -5.13 -12.79
CA ARG A 64 1.10 -4.47 -12.95
C ARG A 64 1.71 -4.67 -14.35
N TYR A 65 1.38 -5.77 -15.01
CA TYR A 65 1.95 -6.17 -16.31
C TYR A 65 0.90 -6.20 -17.43
N VAL A 66 -0.21 -5.50 -17.22
CA VAL A 66 -1.31 -5.46 -18.20
C VAL A 66 -0.86 -4.91 -19.55
N ASP A 67 0.02 -3.91 -19.54
CA ASP A 67 0.56 -3.27 -20.75
C ASP A 67 1.45 -4.22 -21.55
N GLU A 68 2.13 -5.15 -20.89
CA GLU A 68 2.93 -6.18 -21.56
C GLU A 68 2.08 -7.35 -22.09
N LEU A 69 0.87 -7.53 -21.57
CA LEU A 69 -0.03 -8.63 -21.94
C LEU A 69 -1.01 -8.29 -23.04
N ILE A 70 -1.49 -7.01 -23.08
CA ILE A 70 -2.52 -6.57 -24.02
C ILE A 70 -1.88 -6.02 -25.29
N GLY A 71 -2.47 -6.35 -26.44
CA GLY A 71 -2.10 -5.76 -27.74
C GLY A 71 -0.89 -6.40 -28.45
N LYS A 72 -0.21 -7.37 -27.84
CA LYS A 72 1.01 -8.00 -28.42
C LYS A 72 0.77 -9.29 -29.18
N GLY A 73 -0.49 -9.71 -29.37
CA GLY A 73 -0.81 -10.91 -30.14
C GLY A 73 -0.24 -12.23 -29.58
N LEU A 74 -0.11 -12.30 -28.24
CA LEU A 74 0.43 -13.48 -27.55
C LEU A 74 -0.46 -14.70 -27.75
N SER A 75 0.15 -15.87 -27.94
CA SER A 75 -0.58 -17.13 -28.02
C SER A 75 -1.17 -17.50 -26.65
N LEU A 76 -2.32 -18.20 -26.65
CA LEU A 76 -2.96 -18.67 -25.41
C LEU A 76 -2.05 -19.59 -24.59
N ASP A 77 -1.15 -20.31 -25.22
CA ASP A 77 -0.17 -21.17 -24.56
C ASP A 77 0.83 -20.34 -23.74
N VAL A 78 1.37 -19.28 -24.30
CA VAL A 78 2.29 -18.36 -23.61
C VAL A 78 1.59 -17.68 -22.42
N LEU A 79 0.33 -17.28 -22.62
CA LEU A 79 -0.48 -16.67 -21.56
C LEU A 79 -0.78 -17.69 -20.45
N GLY A 80 -1.06 -18.95 -20.80
CA GLY A 80 -1.23 -20.05 -19.86
C GLY A 80 0.03 -20.31 -19.03
N GLN A 81 1.20 -20.35 -19.68
CA GLN A 81 2.50 -20.48 -19.01
C GLN A 81 2.77 -19.30 -18.05
N PHE A 82 2.46 -18.08 -18.47
CA PHE A 82 2.59 -16.90 -17.62
C PHE A 82 1.78 -17.03 -16.34
N PHE A 83 0.48 -17.36 -16.43
CA PHE A 83 -0.37 -17.53 -15.27
C PHE A 83 0.06 -18.72 -14.39
N TRP A 84 0.59 -19.79 -14.98
CA TRP A 84 1.09 -20.94 -14.26
C TRP A 84 2.31 -20.58 -13.39
N TYR A 85 3.35 -20.00 -14.00
CA TYR A 85 4.56 -19.59 -13.26
C TYR A 85 4.27 -18.48 -12.24
N MET A 86 3.39 -17.56 -12.58
CA MET A 86 2.93 -16.53 -11.66
C MET A 86 2.21 -17.16 -10.46
N GLY A 87 1.32 -18.11 -10.68
CA GLY A 87 0.62 -18.83 -9.63
C GLY A 87 1.58 -19.48 -8.64
N ILE A 88 2.56 -20.26 -9.15
CA ILE A 88 3.58 -20.91 -8.31
C ILE A 88 4.36 -19.88 -7.47
N THR A 89 4.73 -18.75 -8.06
CA THR A 89 5.48 -17.69 -7.38
C THR A 89 4.67 -17.04 -6.27
N MET A 90 3.32 -16.98 -6.40
CA MET A 90 2.43 -16.35 -5.42
C MET A 90 1.99 -17.30 -4.29
N VAL A 91 2.13 -18.61 -4.44
CA VAL A 91 1.76 -19.61 -3.42
C VAL A 91 2.32 -19.27 -2.04
N PRO A 92 3.63 -19.00 -1.87
CA PRO A 92 4.20 -18.74 -0.54
C PRO A 92 3.63 -17.50 0.15
N GLN A 93 3.16 -16.52 -0.61
CA GLN A 93 2.54 -15.30 -0.07
C GLN A 93 1.06 -15.53 0.26
N ALA A 94 0.37 -16.37 -0.53
CA ALA A 94 -1.04 -16.68 -0.32
C ALA A 94 -1.27 -17.59 0.89
N LEU A 95 -0.37 -18.54 1.18
CA LEU A 95 -0.50 -19.51 2.25
C LEU A 95 -0.68 -18.89 3.64
N PRO A 96 0.17 -17.95 4.11
CA PRO A 96 0.01 -17.34 5.43
C PRO A 96 -1.33 -16.61 5.57
N LEU A 97 -1.73 -15.84 4.55
CA LEU A 97 -3.01 -15.11 4.57
C LEU A 97 -4.21 -16.07 4.58
N ALA A 98 -4.14 -17.14 3.79
CA ALA A 98 -5.19 -18.17 3.75
C ALA A 98 -5.34 -18.88 5.10
N ILE A 99 -4.23 -19.20 5.78
CA ILE A 99 -4.24 -19.81 7.12
C ILE A 99 -4.84 -18.84 8.16
N LEU A 100 -4.46 -17.56 8.11
CA LEU A 100 -5.03 -16.52 8.98
C LEU A 100 -6.54 -16.43 8.81
N LEU A 101 -7.00 -16.30 7.56
CA LEU A 101 -8.41 -16.18 7.22
C LEU A 101 -9.18 -17.44 7.61
N ALA A 102 -8.70 -18.61 7.23
CA ALA A 102 -9.34 -19.89 7.54
C ALA A 102 -9.42 -20.15 9.04
N SER A 103 -8.38 -19.86 9.80
CA SER A 103 -8.39 -20.02 11.25
C SER A 103 -9.38 -19.07 11.92
N LEU A 104 -9.40 -17.78 11.52
CA LEU A 104 -10.35 -16.78 12.00
C LEU A 104 -11.81 -17.20 11.75
N ILE A 105 -12.11 -17.64 10.54
CA ILE A 105 -13.48 -18.08 10.17
C ILE A 105 -13.85 -19.35 10.92
N THR A 106 -12.96 -20.35 10.98
CA THR A 106 -13.25 -21.63 11.64
C THR A 106 -13.54 -21.43 13.13
N PHE A 107 -12.69 -20.72 13.86
CA PHE A 107 -12.90 -20.46 15.28
C PHE A 107 -14.02 -19.46 15.55
N GLY A 108 -14.25 -18.50 14.62
CA GLY A 108 -15.41 -17.61 14.68
C GLY A 108 -16.74 -18.37 14.54
N ASN A 109 -16.85 -19.28 13.59
CA ASN A 109 -18.03 -20.13 13.40
C ASN A 109 -18.26 -21.08 14.58
N LEU A 110 -17.20 -21.71 15.11
CA LEU A 110 -17.29 -22.53 16.33
C LEU A 110 -17.75 -21.71 17.55
N GLY A 111 -17.38 -20.42 17.59
CA GLY A 111 -17.82 -19.49 18.63
C GLY A 111 -19.29 -19.09 18.50
N GLU A 112 -19.75 -18.79 17.28
CA GLU A 112 -21.13 -18.41 16.97
C GLU A 112 -22.11 -19.56 17.18
N SER A 113 -21.74 -20.77 16.77
CA SER A 113 -22.55 -21.99 16.97
C SER A 113 -22.56 -22.50 18.42
N PHE A 114 -21.92 -21.78 19.37
CA PHE A 114 -21.74 -22.17 20.76
C PHE A 114 -20.99 -23.51 20.97
N GLU A 115 -20.47 -24.12 19.91
CA GLU A 115 -19.69 -25.35 19.99
C GLU A 115 -18.39 -25.15 20.79
N LEU A 116 -17.70 -24.03 20.56
CA LEU A 116 -16.50 -23.67 21.30
C LEU A 116 -16.80 -23.47 22.80
N LEU A 117 -17.94 -22.87 23.11
CA LEU A 117 -18.37 -22.67 24.48
C LEU A 117 -18.69 -24.00 25.18
N SER A 118 -19.41 -24.90 24.50
CA SER A 118 -19.74 -26.23 25.06
C SER A 118 -18.49 -27.10 25.29
N MET A 119 -17.48 -27.04 24.37
CA MET A 119 -16.21 -27.70 24.56
C MET A 119 -15.44 -27.14 25.78
N LYS A 120 -15.42 -25.83 25.98
CA LYS A 120 -14.80 -25.18 27.15
C LYS A 120 -15.56 -25.52 28.43
N ALA A 121 -16.89 -25.54 28.40
CA ALA A 121 -17.71 -25.95 29.56
C ALA A 121 -17.47 -27.42 29.96
N ALA A 122 -17.13 -28.28 29.00
CA ALA A 122 -16.68 -29.66 29.23
C ALA A 122 -15.23 -29.77 29.76
N GLY A 123 -14.55 -28.63 30.04
CA GLY A 123 -13.19 -28.59 30.59
C GLY A 123 -12.07 -28.69 29.55
N ILE A 124 -12.36 -28.61 28.24
CA ILE A 124 -11.34 -28.69 27.18
C ILE A 124 -10.73 -27.28 26.96
N PRO A 125 -9.43 -27.08 27.28
CA PRO A 125 -8.80 -25.78 27.08
C PRO A 125 -8.67 -25.43 25.58
N LEU A 126 -8.69 -24.12 25.27
CA LEU A 126 -8.61 -23.63 23.89
C LEU A 126 -7.37 -24.16 23.14
N VAL A 127 -6.24 -24.23 23.82
CA VAL A 127 -4.98 -24.73 23.22
C VAL A 127 -5.14 -26.18 22.74
N ARG A 128 -5.89 -27.03 23.48
CA ARG A 128 -6.18 -28.42 23.06
C ARG A 128 -7.06 -28.47 21.79
N ILE A 129 -8.03 -27.54 21.69
CA ILE A 129 -8.89 -27.40 20.52
C ILE A 129 -8.11 -26.91 19.28
N MET A 130 -7.12 -26.03 19.50
CA MET A 130 -6.25 -25.50 18.45
C MET A 130 -5.22 -26.51 17.91
N ARG A 131 -4.85 -27.50 18.72
CA ARG A 131 -3.74 -28.43 18.43
C ARG A 131 -3.82 -29.11 17.05
N PRO A 132 -4.95 -29.70 16.60
CA PRO A 132 -5.04 -30.35 15.29
C PRO A 132 -4.79 -29.42 14.13
N ILE A 133 -5.31 -28.17 14.20
CA ILE A 133 -5.07 -27.16 13.17
C ILE A 133 -3.62 -26.62 13.23
N GLY A 134 -3.05 -26.49 14.44
CA GLY A 134 -1.65 -26.11 14.63
C GLY A 134 -0.69 -27.09 13.97
N LEU A 135 -1.00 -28.39 14.00
CA LEU A 135 -0.20 -29.40 13.31
C LEU A 135 -0.28 -29.25 11.78
N ILE A 136 -1.46 -28.93 11.24
CA ILE A 136 -1.57 -28.59 9.81
C ILE A 136 -0.82 -27.29 9.49
N ALA A 137 -0.94 -26.26 10.32
CA ALA A 137 -0.21 -25.02 10.10
C ALA A 137 1.31 -25.26 10.09
N LEU A 138 1.81 -26.16 10.91
CA LEU A 138 3.21 -26.58 10.90
C LEU A 138 3.59 -27.34 9.61
N THR A 139 2.74 -28.27 9.14
CA THR A 139 2.97 -28.95 7.87
C THR A 139 2.93 -27.98 6.70
N MET A 140 2.02 -27.01 6.70
CA MET A 140 1.94 -25.96 5.68
C MET A 140 3.14 -25.02 5.73
N THR A 141 3.77 -24.80 6.90
CA THR A 141 5.05 -24.09 7.02
C THR A 141 6.14 -24.85 6.28
N GLY A 142 6.22 -26.17 6.43
CA GLY A 142 7.16 -27.01 5.68
C GLY A 142 6.92 -26.99 4.18
N ILE A 143 5.65 -27.07 3.76
CA ILE A 143 5.27 -26.97 2.34
C ILE A 143 5.63 -25.60 1.78
N SER A 144 5.34 -24.53 2.51
CA SER A 144 5.70 -23.16 2.13
C SER A 144 7.21 -23.00 1.95
N PHE A 145 7.99 -23.57 2.87
CA PHE A 145 9.45 -23.57 2.77
C PHE A 145 9.95 -24.32 1.53
N TYR A 146 9.39 -25.49 1.24
CA TYR A 146 9.71 -26.23 0.03
C TYR A 146 9.41 -25.42 -1.25
N PHE A 147 8.23 -24.80 -1.33
CA PHE A 147 7.87 -23.94 -2.45
C PHE A 147 8.83 -22.75 -2.59
N GLN A 148 9.20 -22.11 -1.48
CA GLN A 148 10.12 -20.95 -1.48
C GLN A 148 11.53 -21.36 -1.93
N ASN A 149 11.99 -22.55 -1.53
CA ASN A 149 13.37 -22.96 -1.76
C ASN A 149 13.57 -23.68 -3.10
N SER A 150 12.56 -24.40 -3.60
CA SER A 150 12.69 -25.24 -4.78
C SER A 150 11.84 -24.74 -5.95
N SER A 151 10.52 -24.67 -5.79
CA SER A 151 9.61 -24.40 -6.92
C SER A 151 9.54 -22.93 -7.32
N SER A 152 9.62 -22.02 -6.36
CA SER A 152 9.51 -20.58 -6.62
C SER A 152 10.70 -19.98 -7.37
N PRO A 153 11.97 -20.35 -7.11
CA PRO A 153 13.11 -19.86 -7.89
C PRO A 153 13.00 -20.20 -9.37
N ASP A 154 12.71 -21.45 -9.71
CA ASP A 154 12.53 -21.90 -11.11
C ASP A 154 11.34 -21.17 -11.78
N ALA A 155 10.22 -21.05 -11.08
CA ALA A 155 9.07 -20.34 -11.58
C ALA A 155 9.37 -18.85 -11.81
N GLN A 156 10.15 -18.22 -10.94
CA GLN A 156 10.55 -16.81 -11.10
C GLN A 156 11.47 -16.59 -12.30
N ILE A 157 12.43 -17.50 -12.56
CA ILE A 157 13.26 -17.43 -13.76
C ILE A 157 12.36 -17.46 -15.00
N ASN A 158 11.52 -18.51 -15.10
CA ASN A 158 10.66 -18.70 -16.26
C ASN A 158 9.67 -17.55 -16.45
N LEU A 159 9.07 -17.05 -15.38
CA LEU A 159 8.16 -15.88 -15.40
C LEU A 159 8.87 -14.62 -15.92
N ARG A 160 10.09 -14.36 -15.44
CA ARG A 160 10.88 -13.20 -15.88
C ARG A 160 11.36 -13.36 -17.33
N THR A 161 11.79 -14.56 -17.71
CA THR A 161 12.15 -14.87 -19.10
C THR A 161 10.98 -14.57 -20.04
N LEU A 162 9.76 -15.02 -19.67
CA LEU A 162 8.55 -14.71 -20.42
C LEU A 162 8.27 -13.20 -20.51
N LEU A 163 8.34 -12.49 -19.37
CA LEU A 163 8.09 -11.05 -19.32
C LEU A 163 9.09 -10.27 -20.18
N PHE A 164 10.39 -10.63 -20.14
CA PHE A 164 11.40 -10.00 -21.00
C PHE A 164 11.15 -10.31 -22.48
N SER A 165 10.84 -11.56 -22.82
CA SER A 165 10.51 -11.95 -24.19
C SER A 165 9.25 -11.23 -24.71
N MET A 166 8.22 -11.10 -23.87
CA MET A 166 7.01 -10.32 -24.20
C MET A 166 7.33 -8.84 -24.41
N LYS A 167 8.25 -8.29 -23.62
CA LYS A 167 8.63 -6.87 -23.76
C LYS A 167 9.40 -6.62 -25.08
N GLN A 168 10.15 -7.56 -25.56
CA GLN A 168 10.89 -7.45 -26.82
C GLN A 168 10.00 -7.64 -28.08
N GLN A 169 8.80 -8.23 -27.93
CA GLN A 169 7.99 -8.68 -29.08
C GLN A 169 7.35 -7.57 -29.91
N SER A 170 7.30 -6.31 -29.50
CA SER A 170 6.63 -5.25 -30.29
C SER A 170 7.17 -3.84 -30.01
N PRO A 171 8.33 -3.47 -30.58
CA PRO A 171 8.84 -2.11 -30.46
C PRO A 171 8.01 -1.08 -31.22
N ALA A 172 7.33 -1.47 -32.31
CA ALA A 172 6.59 -0.54 -33.18
C ALA A 172 5.34 0.10 -32.53
N VAL A 173 4.74 -0.55 -31.52
CA VAL A 173 3.53 -0.05 -30.84
C VAL A 173 3.86 0.97 -29.75
N GLU A 174 5.07 0.96 -29.19
CA GLU A 174 5.45 1.75 -28.02
C GLU A 174 6.24 3.05 -28.32
N ILE A 175 6.37 3.47 -29.59
CA ILE A 175 7.10 4.70 -29.90
C ILE A 175 6.33 5.90 -29.32
N PRO A 176 6.86 6.57 -28.28
CA PRO A 176 6.22 7.73 -27.68
C PRO A 176 6.38 8.97 -28.57
N GLU A 177 5.40 9.86 -28.54
CA GLU A 177 5.50 11.16 -29.22
C GLU A 177 6.37 12.13 -28.41
N GLY A 178 7.24 12.88 -29.10
CA GLY A 178 8.04 13.95 -28.52
C GLY A 178 9.22 13.51 -27.63
N ILE A 179 9.55 12.22 -27.61
CA ILE A 179 10.63 11.66 -26.78
C ILE A 179 11.50 10.72 -27.65
N PHE A 180 12.80 10.68 -27.37
CA PHE A 180 13.69 9.71 -28.00
C PHE A 180 13.41 8.28 -27.52
N TYR A 181 13.16 7.40 -28.46
CA TYR A 181 12.93 5.97 -28.24
C TYR A 181 14.16 5.16 -28.66
N ASN A 182 14.72 4.39 -27.73
CA ASN A 182 15.92 3.56 -27.92
C ASN A 182 15.62 2.05 -27.86
N GLY A 183 14.39 1.65 -28.09
CA GLY A 183 13.96 0.23 -28.06
C GLY A 183 14.37 -0.57 -29.28
N VAL A 184 14.97 0.05 -30.30
CA VAL A 184 15.53 -0.61 -31.49
C VAL A 184 17.05 -0.65 -31.35
N PRO A 185 17.71 -1.82 -31.54
CA PRO A 185 19.16 -1.92 -31.42
C PRO A 185 19.89 -0.94 -32.33
N ASN A 186 20.87 -0.22 -31.79
CA ASN A 186 21.73 0.75 -32.50
C ASN A 186 20.98 1.94 -33.15
N ILE A 187 19.70 2.14 -32.83
CA ILE A 187 18.88 3.21 -33.39
C ILE A 187 18.18 3.96 -32.26
N ASN A 188 18.35 5.29 -32.24
CA ASN A 188 17.55 6.18 -31.40
C ASN A 188 16.59 6.95 -32.30
N LEU A 189 15.30 6.72 -32.13
CA LEU A 189 14.24 7.28 -32.94
C LEU A 189 13.47 8.36 -32.17
N PHE A 190 13.36 9.55 -32.73
CA PHE A 190 12.48 10.61 -32.25
C PHE A 190 11.32 10.79 -33.23
N VAL A 191 10.12 10.92 -32.69
CA VAL A 191 8.90 11.11 -33.47
C VAL A 191 8.12 12.27 -32.88
N GLN A 192 7.79 13.27 -33.70
CA GLN A 192 7.02 14.40 -33.19
C GLN A 192 5.53 14.09 -33.08
N LYS A 193 4.95 13.37 -34.04
CA LYS A 193 3.56 12.92 -34.02
C LYS A 193 3.42 11.54 -34.63
N LYS A 194 2.46 10.77 -34.16
CA LYS A 194 2.11 9.45 -34.65
C LYS A 194 0.63 9.41 -35.02
N ASN A 195 0.30 8.91 -36.18
CA ASN A 195 -1.08 8.59 -36.52
C ASN A 195 -1.40 7.17 -36.02
N ALA A 196 -2.28 7.06 -35.02
CA ALA A 196 -2.63 5.77 -34.40
C ALA A 196 -3.39 4.82 -35.37
N GLU A 197 -4.09 5.35 -36.39
CA GLU A 197 -4.87 4.54 -37.34
C GLU A 197 -4.01 3.98 -38.48
N THR A 198 -3.08 4.79 -39.01
CA THR A 198 -2.25 4.39 -40.16
C THR A 198 -0.85 3.92 -39.77
N GLY A 199 -0.44 4.12 -38.52
CA GLY A 199 0.91 3.78 -38.01
C GLY A 199 2.03 4.69 -38.58
N ILE A 200 1.69 5.76 -39.31
CA ILE A 200 2.65 6.69 -39.90
C ILE A 200 3.19 7.62 -38.80
N LEU A 201 4.50 7.78 -38.80
CA LEU A 201 5.25 8.65 -37.92
C LEU A 201 5.63 9.92 -38.68
N TYR A 202 5.39 11.10 -38.11
CA TYR A 202 5.68 12.38 -38.74
C TYR A 202 6.84 13.10 -38.08
N GLN A 203 7.67 13.75 -38.87
CA GLN A 203 8.84 14.52 -38.45
C GLN A 203 9.75 13.68 -37.57
N THR A 204 10.35 12.67 -38.18
CA THR A 204 11.19 11.70 -37.53
C THR A 204 12.67 12.09 -37.57
N ILE A 205 13.37 11.93 -36.48
CA ILE A 205 14.82 12.06 -36.38
C ILE A 205 15.37 10.71 -35.93
N ILE A 206 16.31 10.20 -36.67
CA ILE A 206 16.89 8.87 -36.42
C ILE A 206 18.40 9.04 -36.24
N TYR A 207 18.91 8.62 -35.07
CA TYR A 207 20.34 8.47 -34.83
C TYR A 207 20.70 7.00 -34.95
N LYS A 208 21.52 6.68 -35.94
CA LYS A 208 22.05 5.33 -36.12
C LYS A 208 23.49 5.28 -35.59
N THR A 209 23.71 4.42 -34.60
CA THR A 209 24.97 4.38 -33.83
C THR A 209 25.75 3.08 -34.02
N ASP A 210 25.60 2.44 -35.18
CA ASP A 210 26.26 1.14 -35.50
C ASP A 210 27.79 1.21 -35.37
N GLN A 211 28.39 2.38 -35.60
CA GLN A 211 29.83 2.61 -35.55
C GLN A 211 30.28 3.42 -34.32
N GLY A 212 29.41 3.58 -33.32
CA GLY A 212 29.63 4.42 -32.16
C GLY A 212 29.05 5.84 -32.29
N PHE A 213 29.04 6.58 -31.19
CA PHE A 213 28.48 7.95 -31.16
C PHE A 213 29.27 8.95 -32.01
N ASP A 214 30.59 8.79 -32.12
CA ASP A 214 31.45 9.69 -32.89
C ASP A 214 31.23 9.60 -34.41
N ARG A 215 30.57 8.53 -34.85
CA ARG A 215 30.20 8.29 -36.26
C ARG A 215 28.71 8.05 -36.44
N ALA A 216 27.91 8.66 -35.59
CA ALA A 216 26.48 8.51 -35.69
C ALA A 216 25.96 9.07 -37.02
N GLN A 217 25.19 8.29 -37.74
CA GLN A 217 24.43 8.77 -38.89
C GLN A 217 23.13 9.40 -38.38
N ILE A 218 22.83 10.59 -38.89
CA ILE A 218 21.60 11.31 -38.57
C ILE A 218 20.72 11.30 -39.79
N VAL A 219 19.50 10.75 -39.63
CA VAL A 219 18.50 10.73 -40.70
C VAL A 219 17.30 11.53 -40.25
N LEU A 220 16.93 12.51 -41.04
CA LEU A 220 15.74 13.33 -40.90
C LEU A 220 14.74 12.93 -41.99
N ALA A 221 13.49 12.67 -41.64
CA ALA A 221 12.44 12.35 -42.60
C ALA A 221 11.12 13.01 -42.21
N ASP A 222 10.38 13.50 -43.20
CA ASP A 222 9.07 14.11 -42.99
C ASP A 222 8.05 13.08 -42.52
N SER A 223 8.12 11.87 -43.08
CA SER A 223 7.29 10.76 -42.63
C SER A 223 8.08 9.44 -42.60
N ALA A 224 7.71 8.58 -41.69
CA ALA A 224 8.29 7.25 -41.53
C ALA A 224 7.22 6.21 -41.22
N ARG A 225 7.48 4.98 -41.58
CA ARG A 225 6.66 3.82 -41.22
C ARG A 225 7.55 2.70 -40.79
N LEU A 226 7.25 2.17 -39.57
CA LEU A 226 7.97 1.04 -39.05
C LEU A 226 7.06 -0.20 -39.09
N GLU A 227 7.42 -1.15 -39.92
CA GLU A 227 6.70 -2.41 -40.09
C GLU A 227 7.61 -3.61 -39.84
N MET A 228 7.00 -4.70 -39.40
CA MET A 228 7.69 -5.98 -39.28
C MET A 228 7.65 -6.70 -40.63
N THR A 229 8.76 -7.32 -41.03
CA THR A 229 8.78 -8.21 -42.17
C THR A 229 7.94 -9.47 -41.93
N SER A 230 7.49 -10.14 -43.00
CA SER A 230 6.65 -11.34 -42.95
C SER A 230 7.33 -12.51 -42.19
N ASP A 231 8.66 -12.56 -42.19
CA ASP A 231 9.46 -13.55 -41.47
C ASP A 231 9.62 -13.23 -39.97
N LYS A 232 9.20 -12.03 -39.54
CA LYS A 232 9.32 -11.53 -38.14
C LYS A 232 10.76 -11.48 -37.62
N MET A 233 11.74 -11.50 -38.49
CA MET A 233 13.15 -11.42 -38.14
C MET A 233 13.79 -10.08 -38.41
N HIS A 234 13.10 -9.19 -39.10
CA HIS A 234 13.60 -7.86 -39.43
C HIS A 234 12.52 -6.80 -39.26
N LEU A 235 12.94 -5.62 -38.85
CA LEU A 235 12.14 -4.39 -38.87
C LEU A 235 12.43 -3.63 -40.17
N LYS A 236 11.40 -3.34 -40.90
CA LYS A 236 11.42 -2.52 -42.11
C LYS A 236 11.04 -1.11 -41.70
N LEU A 237 11.99 -0.20 -41.81
CA LEU A 237 11.78 1.23 -41.59
C LEU A 237 11.75 1.92 -42.96
N GLU A 238 10.59 2.38 -43.36
CA GLU A 238 10.37 3.15 -44.58
C GLU A 238 10.35 4.63 -44.27
N LEU A 239 11.05 5.43 -45.03
CA LEU A 239 11.21 6.87 -44.87
C LEU A 239 10.85 7.58 -46.15
N TRP A 240 10.13 8.66 -46.06
CA TRP A 240 9.74 9.51 -47.18
C TRP A 240 10.20 10.94 -46.95
N ASP A 241 10.71 11.54 -48.03
CA ASP A 241 11.16 12.93 -48.13
C ASP A 241 12.07 13.33 -46.97
N GLY A 242 13.37 13.05 -47.13
CA GLY A 242 14.30 13.23 -46.03
C GLY A 242 15.75 13.50 -46.45
N GLU A 243 16.57 13.70 -45.46
CA GLU A 243 18.02 13.92 -45.55
C GLU A 243 18.77 13.04 -44.59
N GLN A 244 19.92 12.54 -45.04
CA GLN A 244 20.86 11.79 -44.16
C GLN A 244 22.17 12.52 -44.08
N PHE A 245 22.73 12.57 -42.89
CA PHE A 245 24.06 13.13 -42.64
C PHE A 245 24.94 12.03 -42.03
N GLU A 246 26.14 11.86 -42.61
CA GLU A 246 27.12 10.88 -42.14
C GLU A 246 28.49 11.54 -41.99
N SER A 247 29.15 11.36 -40.83
CA SER A 247 30.52 11.85 -40.60
C SER A 247 31.51 10.94 -41.31
N LEU A 248 32.39 11.51 -42.13
CA LEU A 248 33.41 10.80 -42.91
C LEU A 248 34.75 10.67 -42.18
N GLU A 249 34.81 10.88 -40.86
CA GLU A 249 36.06 10.70 -40.09
C GLU A 249 36.58 9.26 -40.24
N SER A 250 37.76 9.14 -40.89
CA SER A 250 38.45 7.87 -41.10
C SER A 250 39.11 7.37 -39.80
N ALA A 251 38.97 6.07 -39.53
CA ALA A 251 39.53 5.39 -38.34
C ALA A 251 41.07 5.41 -38.18
N GLY A 252 41.77 6.12 -39.02
CA GLY A 252 43.25 6.12 -39.04
C GLY A 252 43.93 7.49 -38.95
N GLY A 253 43.19 8.61 -38.87
CA GLY A 253 43.71 9.94 -39.08
C GLY A 253 43.65 10.91 -37.90
N ALA A 254 43.45 10.47 -36.68
CA ALA A 254 43.17 11.33 -35.53
C ALA A 254 44.30 12.30 -35.12
N GLN A 255 45.43 12.31 -35.77
CA GLN A 255 46.56 13.20 -35.42
C GLN A 255 46.85 14.34 -36.43
N MET A 256 46.29 14.30 -37.65
CA MET A 256 46.63 15.37 -38.65
C MET A 256 45.53 16.43 -38.84
N LEU A 257 44.31 16.27 -38.36
CA LEU A 257 43.19 17.19 -38.62
C LEU A 257 42.73 18.03 -37.42
N LYS A 258 43.52 18.07 -36.34
CA LYS A 258 43.19 18.88 -35.14
C LYS A 258 43.16 20.40 -35.35
N ASN A 259 43.47 20.86 -36.55
CA ASN A 259 43.50 22.30 -36.90
C ASN A 259 42.50 22.72 -38.00
N SER A 260 41.63 21.79 -38.49
CA SER A 260 40.61 22.19 -39.45
C SER A 260 39.23 22.32 -38.73
N THR A 261 38.65 23.51 -38.86
CA THR A 261 37.31 23.84 -38.31
C THR A 261 36.16 23.18 -39.06
N ASN A 262 36.43 22.41 -40.11
CA ASN A 262 35.44 21.72 -40.93
C ASN A 262 35.68 20.21 -40.86
N GLU A 263 34.80 19.51 -40.18
CA GLU A 263 34.73 18.05 -40.23
C GLU A 263 34.03 17.62 -41.55
N PRO A 264 34.64 16.74 -42.36
CA PRO A 264 34.01 16.27 -43.59
C PRO A 264 32.80 15.42 -43.26
N TYR A 265 31.66 15.76 -43.87
CA TYR A 265 30.43 15.02 -43.76
C TYR A 265 29.80 14.78 -45.14
N ASP A 266 29.09 13.66 -45.30
CA ASP A 266 28.27 13.37 -46.45
C ASP A 266 26.81 13.75 -46.16
N ARG A 267 26.14 14.36 -47.15
CA ARG A 267 24.72 14.72 -47.11
C ARG A 267 24.01 14.10 -48.28
N GLU A 268 23.12 13.18 -48.00
CA GLU A 268 22.28 12.49 -48.97
C GLU A 268 20.83 12.96 -48.82
N THR A 269 20.20 13.42 -49.90
CA THR A 269 18.78 13.73 -49.94
C THR A 269 18.03 12.62 -50.66
N PHE A 270 16.92 12.16 -50.10
CA PHE A 270 16.16 11.06 -50.65
C PHE A 270 14.64 11.34 -50.61
N LYS A 271 13.93 10.88 -51.64
CA LYS A 271 12.46 10.86 -51.67
C LYS A 271 11.89 9.64 -50.98
N TYR A 272 12.56 8.52 -51.10
CA TYR A 272 12.21 7.26 -50.44
C TYR A 272 13.49 6.52 -50.05
N LYS A 273 13.53 6.05 -48.81
CA LYS A 273 14.63 5.25 -48.28
C LYS A 273 14.09 4.14 -47.38
N GLN A 274 14.67 2.98 -47.48
CA GLN A 274 14.27 1.84 -46.68
C GLN A 274 15.48 1.31 -45.91
N PHE A 275 15.31 1.13 -44.61
CA PHE A 275 16.26 0.40 -43.77
C PHE A 275 15.66 -0.93 -43.36
N ILE A 276 16.43 -1.98 -43.48
CA ILE A 276 16.13 -3.29 -42.91
C ILE A 276 17.03 -3.43 -41.71
N ILE A 277 16.43 -3.61 -40.51
CA ILE A 277 17.11 -3.69 -39.22
C ILE A 277 16.92 -5.10 -38.72
N ASP A 278 18.00 -5.75 -38.39
CA ASP A 278 17.96 -7.08 -37.77
C ASP A 278 17.24 -6.98 -36.41
N PHE A 279 16.06 -7.55 -36.35
CA PHE A 279 15.21 -7.51 -35.18
C PHE A 279 14.37 -8.80 -35.11
N ASP A 280 14.83 -9.76 -34.33
CA ASP A 280 14.08 -11.00 -34.12
C ASP A 280 12.89 -10.74 -33.21
N SER A 281 11.70 -10.62 -33.83
CA SER A 281 10.43 -10.48 -33.11
C SER A 281 9.72 -11.82 -32.88
N ASN A 282 10.29 -12.92 -33.32
CA ASN A 282 9.79 -14.21 -32.93
C ASN A 282 9.89 -14.33 -31.42
N PHE A 283 8.84 -14.90 -30.81
CA PHE A 283 8.86 -15.17 -29.37
C PHE A 283 9.95 -16.21 -29.10
N ASN A 284 11.20 -15.75 -29.02
CA ASN A 284 12.32 -16.56 -28.54
C ASN A 284 12.48 -16.32 -27.05
N MET A 285 12.39 -17.39 -26.27
CA MET A 285 12.68 -17.28 -24.85
C MET A 285 14.13 -16.80 -24.68
N MET A 286 14.28 -15.67 -24.00
CA MET A 286 15.59 -15.14 -23.62
C MET A 286 16.41 -16.22 -22.91
N ASN A 287 17.73 -16.23 -23.11
CA ASN A 287 18.58 -17.27 -22.49
C ASN A 287 18.40 -17.25 -20.96
N ARG A 288 17.93 -18.37 -20.42
CA ARG A 288 17.68 -18.58 -18.98
C ARG A 288 18.91 -18.29 -18.12
N GLU A 289 20.10 -18.49 -18.64
CA GLU A 289 21.37 -18.32 -17.93
C GLU A 289 21.61 -16.87 -17.50
N ILE A 290 21.16 -15.90 -18.28
CA ILE A 290 21.32 -14.46 -17.97
C ILE A 290 20.55 -14.10 -16.69
N LEU A 291 19.39 -14.71 -16.50
CA LEU A 291 18.52 -14.44 -15.34
C LEU A 291 18.81 -15.34 -14.13
N ALA A 292 19.51 -16.45 -14.33
CA ALA A 292 19.92 -17.37 -13.26
C ALA A 292 20.85 -16.72 -12.22
N GLY A 293 21.57 -15.66 -12.61
CA GLY A 293 22.41 -14.87 -11.70
C GLY A 293 21.64 -14.10 -10.63
N MET A 294 20.32 -13.88 -10.78
CA MET A 294 19.54 -13.07 -9.85
C MET A 294 19.33 -13.77 -8.50
N PRO A 295 19.40 -13.05 -7.35
CA PRO A 295 19.24 -13.67 -6.02
C PRO A 295 17.93 -14.43 -5.83
N SER A 296 16.82 -13.89 -6.35
CA SER A 296 15.48 -14.50 -6.24
C SER A 296 15.30 -15.77 -7.09
N ALA A 297 16.22 -16.03 -8.02
CA ALA A 297 16.22 -17.18 -8.90
C ALA A 297 17.01 -18.38 -8.35
N LYS A 298 17.57 -18.26 -7.15
CA LYS A 298 18.47 -19.25 -6.53
C LYS A 298 17.84 -19.91 -5.32
N ASN A 299 18.18 -21.18 -5.08
CA ASN A 299 17.88 -21.85 -3.82
C ASN A 299 18.86 -21.41 -2.70
N MET A 300 18.62 -21.85 -1.46
CA MET A 300 19.47 -21.42 -0.32
C MET A 300 20.93 -21.81 -0.49
N VAL A 301 21.21 -23.00 -0.98
CA VAL A 301 22.59 -23.49 -1.20
C VAL A 301 23.28 -22.71 -2.32
N GLU A 302 22.57 -22.46 -3.41
CA GLU A 302 23.08 -21.65 -4.52
C GLU A 302 23.32 -20.20 -4.10
N ILE A 303 22.51 -19.65 -3.19
CA ILE A 303 22.72 -18.32 -2.61
C ILE A 303 24.04 -18.29 -1.82
N GLU A 304 24.26 -19.26 -0.93
CA GLU A 304 25.50 -19.37 -0.15
C GLU A 304 26.74 -19.43 -1.04
N HIS A 305 26.76 -20.34 -2.01
CA HIS A 305 27.87 -20.41 -2.97
C HIS A 305 28.08 -19.13 -3.77
N SER A 306 26.97 -18.45 -4.11
CA SER A 306 27.07 -17.17 -4.84
C SER A 306 27.62 -16.06 -3.98
N VAL A 307 27.25 -16.03 -2.70
CA VAL A 307 27.77 -15.05 -1.74
C VAL A 307 29.26 -15.28 -1.52
N ASP A 308 29.69 -16.53 -1.29
CA ASP A 308 31.11 -16.87 -1.13
C ASP A 308 31.93 -16.39 -2.34
N SER A 309 31.43 -16.64 -3.55
CA SER A 309 32.09 -16.20 -4.79
C SER A 309 32.14 -14.68 -4.90
N LEU A 310 31.02 -13.98 -4.55
CA LEU A 310 30.95 -12.53 -4.59
C LEU A 310 31.84 -11.87 -3.53
N GLU A 311 31.89 -12.41 -2.31
CA GLU A 311 32.77 -11.94 -1.23
C GLU A 311 34.24 -12.09 -1.62
N HIS A 312 34.62 -13.25 -2.18
CA HIS A 312 35.99 -13.48 -2.67
C HIS A 312 36.39 -12.52 -3.79
N ASN A 313 35.46 -12.26 -4.72
CA ASN A 313 35.69 -11.30 -5.81
C ASN A 313 35.83 -9.86 -5.26
N LEU A 314 34.94 -9.45 -4.35
CA LEU A 314 34.97 -8.15 -3.72
C LEU A 314 36.26 -7.92 -2.90
N ASP A 315 36.70 -8.97 -2.20
CA ASP A 315 37.99 -8.99 -1.46
C ASP A 315 39.19 -8.84 -2.42
N SER A 316 39.16 -9.51 -3.56
CA SER A 316 40.18 -9.39 -4.61
C SER A 316 40.24 -7.96 -5.15
N ILE A 317 39.08 -7.35 -5.45
CA ILE A 317 38.96 -5.96 -5.88
C ILE A 317 39.49 -5.02 -4.79
N GLY A 318 39.10 -5.23 -3.53
CA GLY A 318 39.56 -4.46 -2.39
C GLY A 318 41.09 -4.49 -2.23
N ARG A 319 41.69 -5.67 -2.37
CA ARG A 319 43.16 -5.82 -2.35
C ARG A 319 43.85 -5.10 -3.51
N SER A 320 43.25 -5.14 -4.72
CA SER A 320 43.78 -4.41 -5.87
C SER A 320 43.72 -2.89 -5.64
N TYR A 321 42.60 -2.38 -5.10
CA TYR A 321 42.45 -0.96 -4.75
C TYR A 321 43.42 -0.52 -3.66
N TYR A 322 43.63 -1.39 -2.65
CA TYR A 322 44.63 -1.11 -1.62
C TYR A 322 46.06 -1.04 -2.20
N ALA A 323 46.43 -2.01 -3.05
CA ALA A 323 47.75 -2.04 -3.69
C ALA A 323 47.97 -0.85 -4.61
N GLU A 324 46.96 -0.41 -5.33
CA GLU A 324 46.98 0.76 -6.17
C GLU A 324 47.11 2.05 -5.35
N SER A 325 46.30 2.20 -4.30
CA SER A 325 46.36 3.35 -3.39
C SER A 325 47.72 3.42 -2.66
N ALA A 326 48.26 2.26 -2.24
CA ALA A 326 49.58 2.20 -1.63
C ALA A 326 50.71 2.72 -2.55
N ARG A 327 50.60 2.48 -3.87
CA ARG A 327 51.55 3.04 -4.84
C ARG A 327 51.45 4.57 -4.92
N PHE A 328 50.25 5.12 -4.80
CA PHE A 328 50.01 6.57 -4.82
C PHE A 328 50.51 7.26 -3.56
N TYR A 329 50.23 6.71 -2.39
CA TYR A 329 50.61 7.30 -1.10
C TYR A 329 52.09 7.14 -0.78
N TYR A 330 52.68 6.01 -1.18
CA TYR A 330 54.10 5.71 -0.99
C TYR A 330 54.82 5.83 -2.31
N ASN A 331 54.70 6.97 -2.99
CA ASN A 331 55.41 7.25 -4.23
C ASN A 331 56.93 7.12 -4.03
N ARG A 332 57.37 5.87 -3.91
CA ARG A 332 58.77 5.54 -3.91
C ARG A 332 59.20 5.50 -5.37
N PRO A 333 59.93 6.48 -5.87
CA PRO A 333 60.50 6.38 -7.19
C PRO A 333 61.29 5.06 -7.25
N LYS A 334 61.16 4.34 -8.37
CA LYS A 334 61.99 3.17 -8.58
C LYS A 334 63.42 3.64 -8.53
N LEU A 335 64.03 3.49 -7.36
CA LEU A 335 65.44 3.88 -7.15
C LEU A 335 66.30 3.01 -8.04
N THR A 336 67.12 3.62 -8.87
CA THR A 336 68.19 2.87 -9.55
C THR A 336 69.18 2.38 -8.50
N ALA A 337 69.94 1.31 -8.82
CA ALA A 337 70.93 0.75 -7.89
C ALA A 337 71.87 1.86 -7.32
N LYS A 338 72.22 2.89 -8.12
CA LYS A 338 73.01 4.04 -7.67
C LYS A 338 72.25 4.92 -6.69
N ASP A 339 70.97 5.12 -6.89
CA ASP A 339 70.15 5.99 -6.01
C ASP A 339 69.81 5.28 -4.69
N SER A 340 69.69 3.94 -4.69
CA SER A 340 69.50 3.17 -3.44
C SER A 340 70.76 3.22 -2.56
N VAL A 341 71.96 3.17 -3.14
CA VAL A 341 73.22 3.36 -2.40
C VAL A 341 73.35 4.76 -1.86
N ARG A 342 73.05 5.80 -2.67
CA ARG A 342 73.01 7.19 -2.20
C ARG A 342 71.99 7.41 -1.07
N LEU A 343 70.84 6.83 -1.15
CA LEU A 343 69.82 6.90 -0.10
C LEU A 343 70.31 6.23 1.19
N GLN A 344 70.94 5.05 1.10
CA GLN A 344 71.51 4.39 2.26
C GLN A 344 72.62 5.21 2.91
N THR A 345 73.50 5.83 2.09
CA THR A 345 74.56 6.72 2.57
C THR A 345 74.01 7.98 3.23
N ALA A 346 72.90 8.54 2.64
CA ALA A 346 72.26 9.73 3.19
C ALA A 346 71.47 9.39 4.50
N LEU A 347 70.89 8.16 4.65
CA LEU A 347 70.26 7.71 5.88
C LEU A 347 71.26 7.45 7.01
N GLN A 348 72.52 7.17 6.70
CA GLN A 348 73.67 7.03 7.65
C GLN A 348 74.34 8.33 8.02
N ALA A 349 74.09 9.41 7.27
CA ALA A 349 74.60 10.74 7.60
C ALA A 349 73.95 11.29 8.89
N PRO A 350 74.64 12.05 9.73
CA PRO A 350 74.03 12.66 10.90
C PRO A 350 72.83 13.47 10.50
N LYS A 351 71.73 13.23 11.13
CA LYS A 351 70.50 13.97 10.88
C LYS A 351 70.65 15.40 11.28
N ASP A 352 70.66 16.29 10.31
CA ASP A 352 70.47 17.70 10.55
C ASP A 352 69.10 17.91 11.13
N ASP A 353 68.97 18.33 12.38
CA ASP A 353 67.72 18.57 13.10
C ASP A 353 66.93 19.80 12.58
N LYS A 354 66.96 20.04 11.29
CA LYS A 354 66.13 21.10 10.69
C LYS A 354 64.70 20.70 10.67
N ASN A 355 63.88 21.45 11.39
CA ASN A 355 62.43 21.30 11.38
C ASN A 355 61.88 21.56 9.96
N PHE A 356 60.78 20.86 9.61
CA PHE A 356 60.06 21.07 8.34
C PHE A 356 59.66 22.55 8.17
N ASP A 357 59.33 23.24 9.24
CA ASP A 357 58.97 24.67 9.24
C ASP A 357 60.12 25.57 8.78
N ASP A 358 61.36 25.28 9.20
CA ASP A 358 62.55 26.00 8.73
C ASP A 358 62.76 25.82 7.23
N PHE A 359 62.46 24.65 6.69
CA PHE A 359 62.55 24.41 5.25
C PHE A 359 61.46 25.18 4.48
N VAL A 360 60.23 25.27 5.06
CA VAL A 360 59.14 26.05 4.49
C VAL A 360 59.48 27.54 4.41
N ASP A 361 60.08 28.10 5.46
CA ASP A 361 60.47 29.52 5.55
C ASP A 361 61.59 29.87 4.58
N LEU A 362 62.51 28.95 4.31
CA LEU A 362 63.60 29.12 3.35
C LEU A 362 63.20 28.99 1.89
N THR A 363 61.97 28.48 1.63
CA THR A 363 61.50 28.23 0.26
C THR A 363 60.91 29.50 -0.39
N PRO A 364 61.32 29.85 -1.64
CA PRO A 364 60.72 31.00 -2.34
C PRO A 364 59.22 30.98 -2.37
N LYS A 365 58.54 32.11 -2.08
CA LYS A 365 57.09 32.22 -1.98
C LYS A 365 56.34 31.63 -3.20
N ASN A 366 56.85 31.86 -4.41
CA ASN A 366 56.25 31.34 -5.65
C ASN A 366 56.28 29.80 -5.72
N THR A 367 57.40 29.19 -5.30
CA THR A 367 57.54 27.72 -5.24
C THR A 367 56.63 27.14 -4.20
N MET A 368 56.46 27.81 -3.06
CA MET A 368 55.53 27.38 -2.00
C MET A 368 54.07 27.46 -2.45
N VAL A 369 53.68 28.52 -3.17
CA VAL A 369 52.31 28.64 -3.73
C VAL A 369 52.06 27.51 -4.73
N PHE A 370 53.00 27.24 -5.62
CA PHE A 370 52.89 26.13 -6.58
C PHE A 370 52.81 24.77 -5.88
N ALA A 371 53.65 24.52 -4.88
CA ALA A 371 53.64 23.29 -4.09
C ALA A 371 52.29 23.09 -3.37
N LYS A 372 51.75 24.16 -2.75
CA LYS A 372 50.42 24.12 -2.10
C LYS A 372 49.29 23.84 -3.11
N GLN A 373 49.35 24.46 -4.30
CA GLN A 373 48.36 24.26 -5.34
C GLN A 373 48.43 22.83 -5.92
N SER A 374 49.65 22.32 -6.15
CA SER A 374 49.87 20.92 -6.58
C SER A 374 49.39 19.91 -5.54
N ALA A 375 49.74 20.13 -4.26
CA ALA A 375 49.24 19.28 -3.16
C ALA A 375 47.70 19.28 -3.07
N ARG A 376 47.08 20.46 -3.21
CA ARG A 376 45.63 20.58 -3.20
C ARG A 376 44.98 19.82 -4.37
N SER A 377 45.52 19.95 -5.59
CA SER A 377 44.99 19.22 -6.75
C SER A 377 45.17 17.70 -6.60
N MET A 378 46.32 17.26 -6.05
CA MET A 378 46.57 15.84 -5.77
C MET A 378 45.61 15.28 -4.73
N ILE A 379 45.38 16.00 -3.63
CA ILE A 379 44.39 15.59 -2.61
C ILE A 379 42.97 15.50 -3.23
N GLN A 380 42.62 16.43 -4.10
CA GLN A 380 41.31 16.45 -4.75
C GLN A 380 41.14 15.25 -5.70
N THR A 381 42.17 14.90 -6.45
CA THR A 381 42.18 13.70 -7.31
C THR A 381 42.03 12.42 -6.48
N ILE A 382 42.82 12.28 -5.40
CA ILE A 382 42.75 11.13 -4.48
C ILE A 382 41.36 11.02 -3.85
N LYS A 383 40.79 12.15 -3.43
CA LYS A 383 39.44 12.18 -2.87
C LYS A 383 38.43 11.67 -3.87
N SER A 384 38.42 12.16 -5.12
CA SER A 384 37.51 11.72 -6.17
C SER A 384 37.67 10.24 -6.50
N GLU A 385 38.90 9.75 -6.53
CA GLU A 385 39.20 8.33 -6.76
C GLU A 385 38.68 7.45 -5.63
N LEU A 386 38.87 7.86 -4.36
CA LEU A 386 38.35 7.11 -3.20
C LEU A 386 36.85 7.13 -3.16
N GLU A 387 36.17 8.22 -3.52
CA GLU A 387 34.74 8.32 -3.63
C GLU A 387 34.18 7.33 -4.69
N TRP A 388 34.83 7.27 -5.87
CA TRP A 388 34.47 6.34 -6.92
C TRP A 388 34.68 4.88 -6.48
N LYS A 389 35.86 4.55 -5.90
CA LYS A 389 36.16 3.20 -5.37
C LYS A 389 35.18 2.79 -4.27
N SER A 390 34.83 3.72 -3.38
CA SER A 390 33.81 3.51 -2.33
C SER A 390 32.44 3.22 -2.91
N THR A 391 32.03 3.91 -3.97
CA THR A 391 30.77 3.69 -4.64
C THR A 391 30.70 2.29 -5.26
N MET A 392 31.77 1.87 -5.95
CA MET A 392 31.85 0.53 -6.58
C MET A 392 31.80 -0.60 -5.54
N THR A 393 32.53 -0.46 -4.43
CA THR A 393 32.49 -1.48 -3.35
C THR A 393 31.13 -1.49 -2.65
N SER A 394 30.49 -0.33 -2.45
CA SER A 394 29.17 -0.26 -1.82
C SER A 394 28.05 -0.91 -2.65
N GLU A 395 28.15 -0.88 -3.98
CA GLU A 395 27.25 -1.61 -4.87
C GLU A 395 27.43 -3.13 -4.76
N GLY A 396 28.69 -3.58 -4.67
CA GLY A 396 29.00 -4.98 -4.40
C GLY A 396 28.39 -5.47 -3.07
N ASP A 397 28.59 -4.73 -2.00
CA ASP A 397 28.00 -5.01 -0.69
C ASP A 397 26.47 -5.01 -0.73
N ARG A 398 25.87 -4.07 -1.47
CA ARG A 398 24.40 -4.05 -1.66
C ARG A 398 23.92 -5.30 -2.41
N TYR A 399 24.69 -5.80 -3.36
CA TYR A 399 24.37 -6.99 -4.12
C TYR A 399 24.46 -8.26 -3.24
N ILE A 400 25.49 -8.37 -2.38
CA ILE A 400 25.62 -9.43 -1.37
C ILE A 400 24.46 -9.38 -0.38
N ARG A 401 24.11 -8.18 0.13
CA ARG A 401 22.94 -8.01 1.03
C ARG A 401 21.63 -8.50 0.39
N ARG A 402 21.44 -8.30 -0.93
CA ARG A 402 20.25 -8.81 -1.63
C ARG A 402 20.20 -10.34 -1.62
N HIS A 403 21.32 -11.03 -1.75
CA HIS A 403 21.38 -12.49 -1.66
C HIS A 403 21.00 -12.98 -0.25
N TRP A 404 21.56 -12.38 0.78
CA TRP A 404 21.23 -12.72 2.17
C TRP A 404 19.78 -12.39 2.54
N ILE A 405 19.20 -11.30 1.99
CA ILE A 405 17.79 -10.99 2.17
C ILE A 405 16.91 -12.11 1.62
N GLU A 406 17.16 -12.57 0.41
CA GLU A 406 16.41 -13.69 -0.19
C GLU A 406 16.56 -14.98 0.62
N TRP A 407 17.75 -15.26 1.14
CA TRP A 407 18.01 -16.42 2.00
C TRP A 407 17.14 -16.39 3.26
N HIS A 408 17.19 -15.30 4.02
CA HIS A 408 16.38 -15.14 5.23
C HIS A 408 14.88 -15.11 4.94
N GLN A 409 14.49 -14.51 3.81
CA GLN A 409 13.08 -14.40 3.41
C GLN A 409 12.42 -15.78 3.23
N LYS A 410 13.16 -16.76 2.71
CA LYS A 410 12.64 -18.13 2.56
C LYS A 410 12.19 -18.72 3.90
N ILE A 411 12.90 -18.44 4.97
CA ILE A 411 12.57 -18.92 6.32
C ILE A 411 11.46 -18.09 6.94
N THR A 412 11.61 -16.75 6.95
CA THR A 412 10.68 -15.86 7.66
C THR A 412 9.28 -15.87 7.05
N MET A 413 9.19 -15.99 5.72
CA MET A 413 7.91 -16.09 5.00
C MET A 413 7.20 -17.42 5.30
N SER A 414 7.95 -18.50 5.38
CA SER A 414 7.41 -19.81 5.75
C SER A 414 6.92 -19.84 7.21
N LEU A 415 7.69 -19.27 8.13
CA LEU A 415 7.29 -19.13 9.54
C LEU A 415 6.03 -18.28 9.73
N ALA A 416 5.75 -17.35 8.82
CA ALA A 416 4.52 -16.56 8.89
C ALA A 416 3.26 -17.43 8.87
N CYS A 417 3.27 -18.62 8.29
CA CYS A 417 2.13 -19.55 8.29
C CYS A 417 1.72 -19.94 9.72
N ILE A 418 2.67 -20.36 10.55
CA ILE A 418 2.37 -20.75 11.93
C ILE A 418 2.05 -19.54 12.80
N LEU A 419 2.73 -18.41 12.57
CA LEU A 419 2.47 -17.17 13.32
C LEU A 419 1.06 -16.66 13.08
N PHE A 420 0.61 -16.66 11.83
CA PHE A 420 -0.74 -16.23 11.48
C PHE A 420 -1.82 -17.18 11.98
N PHE A 421 -1.54 -18.48 12.06
CA PHE A 421 -2.41 -19.42 12.76
C PHE A 421 -2.52 -19.06 14.25
N LEU A 422 -1.40 -18.79 14.93
CA LEU A 422 -1.36 -18.44 16.36
C LEU A 422 -2.05 -17.10 16.66
N VAL A 423 -2.18 -16.21 15.70
CA VAL A 423 -2.97 -14.97 15.80
C VAL A 423 -4.44 -15.26 15.47
N GLY A 424 -4.70 -15.94 14.35
CA GLY A 424 -6.03 -16.09 13.79
C GLY A 424 -6.97 -16.95 14.63
N ALA A 425 -6.47 -18.08 15.12
CA ALA A 425 -7.30 -19.02 15.87
C ALA A 425 -7.80 -18.44 17.21
N PRO A 426 -6.95 -17.85 18.07
CA PRO A 426 -7.42 -17.23 19.32
C PRO A 426 -8.29 -16.01 19.07
N LEU A 427 -7.98 -15.21 18.06
CA LEU A 427 -8.74 -14.02 17.73
C LEU A 427 -10.14 -14.40 17.20
N GLY A 428 -10.25 -15.43 16.36
CA GLY A 428 -11.53 -16.00 15.92
C GLY A 428 -12.37 -16.48 17.11
N ALA A 429 -11.75 -17.17 18.06
CA ALA A 429 -12.43 -17.66 19.28
C ALA A 429 -12.97 -16.52 20.17
N ILE A 430 -12.30 -15.36 20.18
CA ILE A 430 -12.70 -14.17 20.95
C ILE A 430 -13.87 -13.44 20.27
N ILE A 431 -13.82 -13.26 18.94
CA ILE A 431 -14.77 -12.42 18.20
C ILE A 431 -16.18 -13.02 18.22
N ARG A 432 -16.31 -14.36 18.29
CA ARG A 432 -17.58 -15.11 18.40
C ARG A 432 -18.66 -14.69 17.37
N LYS A 433 -18.28 -13.99 16.32
CA LYS A 433 -19.16 -13.62 15.22
C LYS A 433 -18.72 -14.39 13.99
N GLY A 434 -19.53 -15.32 13.59
CA GLY A 434 -19.32 -16.11 12.38
C GLY A 434 -19.64 -15.32 11.13
N GLY A 435 -19.67 -16.02 10.00
CA GLY A 435 -19.81 -15.42 8.69
C GLY A 435 -18.48 -14.98 8.11
N LEU A 436 -18.49 -14.64 6.82
CA LEU A 436 -17.26 -14.32 6.05
C LEU A 436 -16.82 -12.86 6.23
N GLY A 437 -17.74 -11.94 6.54
CA GLY A 437 -17.46 -10.50 6.44
C GLY A 437 -16.45 -9.97 7.45
N LEU A 438 -16.75 -10.11 8.75
CA LEU A 438 -15.92 -9.56 9.82
C LEU A 438 -14.54 -10.24 9.91
N PRO A 439 -14.43 -11.58 9.88
CA PRO A 439 -13.14 -12.26 9.86
C PRO A 439 -12.26 -11.86 8.66
N THR A 440 -12.85 -11.69 7.49
CA THR A 440 -12.11 -11.28 6.28
C THR A 440 -11.50 -9.88 6.44
N ILE A 441 -12.28 -8.92 6.93
CA ILE A 441 -11.78 -7.54 7.15
C ILE A 441 -10.62 -7.55 8.16
N ILE A 442 -10.77 -8.28 9.27
CA ILE A 442 -9.74 -8.36 10.31
C ILE A 442 -8.48 -9.04 9.78
N SER A 443 -8.61 -10.14 9.02
CA SER A 443 -7.47 -10.83 8.45
C SER A 443 -6.69 -9.94 7.47
N ILE A 444 -7.39 -9.16 6.63
CA ILE A 444 -6.77 -8.21 5.72
C ILE A 444 -6.01 -7.12 6.49
N ILE A 445 -6.61 -6.55 7.54
CA ILE A 445 -5.94 -5.51 8.36
C ILE A 445 -4.67 -6.05 9.01
N ILE A 446 -4.72 -7.24 9.61
CA ILE A 446 -3.55 -7.87 10.26
C ILE A 446 -2.46 -8.15 9.22
N PHE A 447 -2.85 -8.67 8.06
CA PHE A 447 -1.92 -8.94 6.97
C PHE A 447 -1.26 -7.66 6.44
N ILE A 448 -2.03 -6.58 6.25
CA ILE A 448 -1.49 -5.28 5.80
C ILE A 448 -0.47 -4.74 6.82
N ILE A 449 -0.78 -4.78 8.11
CA ILE A 449 0.15 -4.33 9.17
C ILE A 449 1.45 -5.13 9.10
N TRP A 450 1.37 -6.46 9.06
CA TRP A 450 2.53 -7.32 8.93
C TRP A 450 3.33 -7.04 7.65
N TYR A 451 2.63 -6.89 6.51
CA TYR A 451 3.24 -6.63 5.21
C TYR A 451 4.00 -5.31 5.18
N ILE A 452 3.43 -4.25 5.78
CA ILE A 452 4.08 -2.94 5.89
C ILE A 452 5.36 -3.06 6.73
N ILE A 453 5.29 -3.71 7.89
CA ILE A 453 6.45 -3.93 8.76
C ILE A 453 7.52 -4.72 8.02
N ASN A 454 7.16 -5.86 7.43
CA ASN A 454 8.07 -6.75 6.71
C ASN A 454 8.76 -6.03 5.54
N THR A 455 7.99 -5.33 4.70
CA THR A 455 8.51 -4.64 3.51
C THR A 455 9.37 -3.43 3.89
N SER A 456 8.99 -2.68 4.92
CA SER A 456 9.77 -1.51 5.38
C SER A 456 11.10 -1.93 5.99
N CYS A 457 11.09 -2.94 6.86
CA CYS A 457 12.30 -3.46 7.48
C CYS A 457 13.25 -4.11 6.44
N MET A 458 12.68 -4.83 5.45
CA MET A 458 13.45 -5.38 4.34
C MET A 458 14.12 -4.29 3.49
N LYS A 459 13.44 -3.17 3.21
CA LYS A 459 14.04 -2.03 2.48
C LYS A 459 15.19 -1.41 3.28
N LEU A 460 15.01 -1.17 4.57
CA LEU A 460 16.05 -0.63 5.44
C LEU A 460 17.28 -1.56 5.54
N ALA A 461 17.05 -2.88 5.61
CA ALA A 461 18.12 -3.88 5.59
C ALA A 461 18.87 -3.89 4.25
N ARG A 462 18.15 -3.78 3.13
CA ARG A 462 18.75 -3.72 1.79
C ARG A 462 19.62 -2.48 1.60
N ASP A 463 19.18 -1.35 2.12
CA ASP A 463 19.90 -0.08 2.02
C ASP A 463 21.05 0.02 3.03
N GLY A 464 21.20 -0.98 3.93
CA GLY A 464 22.28 -1.04 4.92
C GLY A 464 22.08 -0.15 6.14
N SER A 465 20.90 0.47 6.28
CA SER A 465 20.57 1.36 7.42
C SER A 465 20.41 0.60 8.73
N ILE A 466 20.04 -0.68 8.68
CA ILE A 466 19.93 -1.57 9.84
C ILE A 466 20.62 -2.89 9.56
N ASN A 467 20.99 -3.61 10.63
CA ASN A 467 21.55 -4.95 10.51
C ASN A 467 20.57 -5.86 9.74
N LEU A 468 21.10 -6.62 8.78
CA LEU A 468 20.33 -7.47 7.88
C LEU A 468 19.45 -8.47 8.63
N ILE A 469 20.03 -9.18 9.62
CA ILE A 469 19.30 -10.17 10.43
C ILE A 469 18.17 -9.48 11.19
N ALA A 470 18.44 -8.35 11.86
CA ALA A 470 17.45 -7.60 12.61
C ALA A 470 16.31 -7.14 11.69
N GLY A 471 16.61 -6.64 10.49
CA GLY A 471 15.61 -6.20 9.51
C GLY A 471 14.72 -7.33 9.00
N MET A 472 15.30 -8.46 8.65
CA MET A 472 14.53 -9.60 8.10
C MET A 472 13.68 -10.33 9.15
N TRP A 473 14.14 -10.39 10.41
CA TRP A 473 13.42 -11.05 11.50
C TRP A 473 12.50 -10.11 12.29
N ALA A 474 12.53 -8.80 12.05
CA ALA A 474 11.75 -7.81 12.80
C ALA A 474 10.25 -8.12 12.80
N SER A 475 9.67 -8.45 11.65
CA SER A 475 8.25 -8.79 11.53
C SER A 475 7.88 -10.02 12.36
N THR A 476 8.73 -11.05 12.37
CA THR A 476 8.57 -12.27 13.16
C THR A 476 8.67 -11.98 14.65
N VAL A 477 9.70 -11.23 15.07
CA VAL A 477 9.93 -10.86 16.48
C VAL A 477 8.81 -9.99 17.05
N ILE A 478 8.21 -9.10 16.27
CA ILE A 478 7.09 -8.25 16.69
C ILE A 478 5.79 -9.05 16.82
N ILE A 479 5.50 -9.94 15.86
CA ILE A 479 4.23 -10.69 15.86
C ILE A 479 4.23 -11.84 16.84
N THR A 480 5.37 -12.47 17.12
CA THR A 480 5.44 -13.61 18.05
C THR A 480 4.95 -13.28 19.46
N PRO A 481 5.42 -12.22 20.16
CA PRO A 481 4.90 -11.85 21.46
C PRO A 481 3.41 -11.49 21.40
N PHE A 482 2.99 -10.81 20.35
CA PHE A 482 1.59 -10.46 20.13
C PHE A 482 0.69 -11.71 20.00
N SER A 483 1.12 -12.71 19.24
CA SER A 483 0.40 -13.97 19.08
C SER A 483 0.30 -14.76 20.39
N ILE A 484 1.40 -14.81 21.15
CA ILE A 484 1.45 -15.46 22.47
C ILE A 484 0.49 -14.73 23.44
N PHE A 485 0.53 -13.40 23.46
CA PHE A 485 -0.35 -12.58 24.32
C PHE A 485 -1.83 -12.81 24.01
N ILE A 486 -2.22 -12.81 22.74
CA ILE A 486 -3.62 -13.07 22.34
C ILE A 486 -4.02 -14.50 22.74
N THR A 487 -3.17 -15.50 22.47
CA THR A 487 -3.43 -16.90 22.82
C THR A 487 -3.61 -17.08 24.34
N TYR A 488 -2.75 -16.47 25.13
CA TYR A 488 -2.85 -16.48 26.61
C TYR A 488 -4.18 -15.86 27.06
N LYS A 489 -4.54 -14.69 26.54
CA LYS A 489 -5.79 -14.00 26.89
C LYS A 489 -7.05 -14.76 26.44
N ALA A 490 -7.02 -15.39 25.27
CA ALA A 490 -8.12 -16.18 24.74
C ALA A 490 -8.36 -17.47 25.55
N ASN A 491 -7.27 -18.04 26.11
CA ASN A 491 -7.36 -19.23 26.95
C ASN A 491 -7.96 -18.94 28.35
N HIS A 492 -7.73 -17.72 28.87
CA HIS A 492 -8.20 -17.31 30.20
C HIS A 492 -9.53 -16.53 30.16
N ASP A 493 -10.30 -16.60 29.07
CA ASP A 493 -11.63 -15.97 28.89
C ASP A 493 -11.68 -14.50 29.40
N SER A 494 -10.60 -13.74 29.22
CA SER A 494 -10.53 -12.39 29.75
C SER A 494 -11.52 -11.46 29.02
N VAL A 495 -12.31 -10.73 29.81
CA VAL A 495 -13.30 -9.73 29.38
C VAL A 495 -12.68 -8.60 28.49
N VAL A 496 -11.35 -8.50 28.48
CA VAL A 496 -10.57 -7.49 27.75
C VAL A 496 -10.86 -7.48 26.24
N PHE A 497 -11.27 -8.60 25.66
CA PHE A 497 -11.58 -8.71 24.23
C PHE A 497 -13.09 -8.80 23.92
N ASN A 498 -13.94 -8.32 24.81
CA ASN A 498 -15.36 -8.19 24.49
C ASN A 498 -15.52 -7.13 23.40
N MET A 499 -15.69 -7.56 22.15
CA MET A 499 -15.83 -6.67 21.00
C MET A 499 -17.01 -5.70 21.17
N ASP A 500 -18.04 -6.13 21.87
CA ASP A 500 -19.18 -5.26 22.18
C ASP A 500 -18.75 -4.11 23.12
N ALA A 501 -17.84 -4.36 24.05
CA ALA A 501 -17.27 -3.30 24.88
C ALA A 501 -16.47 -2.27 24.07
N TYR A 502 -15.69 -2.72 23.09
CA TYR A 502 -14.96 -1.82 22.17
C TYR A 502 -15.90 -1.08 21.22
N ILE A 503 -16.88 -1.78 20.66
CA ILE A 503 -17.93 -1.14 19.83
C ILE A 503 -18.69 -0.12 20.68
N HIS A 504 -19.07 -0.45 21.91
CA HIS A 504 -19.67 0.50 22.83
C HIS A 504 -18.73 1.66 23.21
N PHE A 505 -17.45 1.39 23.38
CA PHE A 505 -16.47 2.44 23.62
C PHE A 505 -16.34 3.37 22.40
N ILE A 506 -16.20 2.81 21.19
CA ILE A 506 -16.11 3.58 19.94
C ILE A 506 -17.41 4.32 19.64
N THR A 507 -18.55 3.67 19.76
CA THR A 507 -19.87 4.32 19.57
C THR A 507 -20.08 5.45 20.56
N ARG A 508 -19.66 5.24 21.81
CA ARG A 508 -19.65 6.28 22.84
C ARG A 508 -18.64 7.39 22.55
N LEU A 509 -17.46 7.05 22.06
CA LEU A 509 -16.45 8.02 21.63
C LEU A 509 -16.94 8.88 20.48
N LEU A 510 -17.53 8.26 19.47
CA LEU A 510 -18.08 8.92 18.28
C LEU A 510 -19.47 9.57 18.50
N GLY A 511 -20.12 9.30 19.65
CA GLY A 511 -21.45 9.81 19.95
C GLY A 511 -22.53 9.22 19.04
N ILE A 512 -22.38 7.94 18.63
CA ILE A 512 -23.39 7.26 17.84
C ILE A 512 -24.54 6.82 18.77
N ARG A 513 -25.78 7.13 18.37
CA ARG A 513 -26.97 6.78 19.15
C ARG A 513 -27.18 5.27 19.20
N THR A 514 -27.30 4.71 20.38
CA THR A 514 -27.72 3.33 20.60
C THR A 514 -29.24 3.29 20.81
N LYS A 515 -29.91 2.41 20.07
CA LYS A 515 -31.35 2.17 20.27
C LYS A 515 -31.54 1.21 21.43
N ARG A 516 -32.58 1.44 22.26
CA ARG A 516 -33.02 0.47 23.26
C ARG A 516 -33.66 -0.71 22.57
N HIS A 517 -33.34 -1.92 23.04
CA HIS A 517 -34.00 -3.14 22.63
C HIS A 517 -34.60 -3.75 23.89
N MET A 518 -35.91 -3.92 23.90
CA MET A 518 -36.62 -4.54 25.02
C MET A 518 -37.45 -5.69 24.44
N ALA A 519 -37.41 -6.85 25.05
CA ALA A 519 -38.26 -7.97 24.77
C ALA A 519 -39.38 -8.02 25.87
N CYS A 520 -40.54 -8.56 25.51
CA CYS A 520 -41.56 -8.84 26.49
C CYS A 520 -41.01 -9.82 27.54
N LYS A 521 -41.28 -9.54 28.81
CA LYS A 521 -40.87 -10.44 29.89
C LYS A 521 -41.76 -11.70 29.82
N GLU A 522 -41.15 -12.86 29.90
CA GLU A 522 -41.88 -14.14 29.92
C GLU A 522 -42.66 -14.34 31.21
N VAL A 523 -42.21 -13.76 32.31
CA VAL A 523 -42.86 -13.80 33.61
C VAL A 523 -43.14 -12.38 34.08
N ILE A 524 -44.43 -12.06 34.34
CA ILE A 524 -44.89 -10.79 34.91
C ILE A 524 -44.99 -10.99 36.42
N ILE A 525 -44.21 -10.21 37.20
CA ILE A 525 -44.16 -10.34 38.65
C ILE A 525 -45.32 -9.58 39.30
N HIS A 526 -45.67 -8.42 38.80
CA HIS A 526 -46.82 -7.59 39.20
C HIS A 526 -47.34 -6.79 38.03
N ASP A 527 -48.62 -6.47 38.04
CA ASP A 527 -49.23 -5.60 37.03
C ASP A 527 -48.82 -4.14 37.28
N PRO A 528 -48.54 -3.34 36.21
CA PRO A 528 -48.10 -1.93 36.35
C PRO A 528 -49.22 -1.06 36.92
N ASP A 529 -48.85 -0.13 37.82
CA ASP A 529 -49.78 0.86 38.38
C ASP A 529 -50.03 2.01 37.38
N LEU A 530 -51.02 1.81 36.51
CA LEU A 530 -51.35 2.78 35.45
C LEU A 530 -51.86 4.11 35.98
N ALA A 531 -52.29 4.23 37.24
CA ALA A 531 -52.78 5.47 37.82
C ALA A 531 -51.67 6.48 38.11
N LYS A 532 -50.47 6.02 38.44
CA LYS A 532 -49.33 6.90 38.74
C LYS A 532 -48.54 7.33 37.52
N ILE A 533 -48.61 6.63 36.42
CA ILE A 533 -47.77 6.88 35.22
C ILE A 533 -48.07 8.24 34.58
N PRO A 534 -49.33 8.73 34.38
CA PRO A 534 -49.57 10.03 33.76
C PRO A 534 -48.94 11.19 34.52
N THR A 535 -48.94 11.14 35.86
CA THR A 535 -48.26 12.16 36.71
C THR A 535 -46.76 12.15 36.58
N GLN A 536 -46.16 10.96 36.51
CA GLN A 536 -44.69 10.82 36.28
C GLN A 536 -44.28 11.29 34.88
N LEU A 537 -45.09 11.04 33.85
CA LEU A 537 -44.84 11.48 32.48
C LEU A 537 -44.90 13.00 32.37
N THR A 538 -45.88 13.64 33.03
CA THR A 538 -46.02 15.10 33.01
C THR A 538 -44.87 15.77 33.74
N GLU A 539 -44.40 15.21 34.87
CA GLU A 539 -43.24 15.73 35.58
C GLU A 539 -41.95 15.55 34.79
N LEU A 540 -41.72 14.36 34.17
CA LEU A 540 -40.58 14.13 33.30
C LEU A 540 -40.58 15.12 32.12
N LYS A 541 -41.70 15.36 31.48
CA LYS A 541 -41.87 16.32 30.40
C LYS A 541 -41.49 17.75 30.86
N ARG A 542 -41.99 18.17 32.02
CA ARG A 542 -41.67 19.48 32.63
C ARG A 542 -40.16 19.63 32.86
N LEU A 543 -39.51 18.59 33.43
CA LEU A 543 -38.08 18.61 33.68
C LEU A 543 -37.26 18.67 32.38
N CYS A 544 -37.65 17.93 31.35
CA CYS A 544 -37.02 17.95 30.05
C CYS A 544 -37.08 19.33 29.36
N LEU A 545 -38.25 19.99 29.39
CA LEU A 545 -38.46 21.31 28.80
C LEU A 545 -37.68 22.39 29.58
N ALA A 546 -37.78 22.40 30.92
CA ALA A 546 -37.05 23.34 31.77
C ALA A 546 -35.54 23.23 31.61
N TYR A 547 -34.99 21.97 31.44
CA TYR A 547 -33.58 21.75 31.21
C TYR A 547 -33.11 22.32 29.85
N ASN A 548 -33.89 22.09 28.80
CA ASN A 548 -33.58 22.60 27.46
C ASN A 548 -33.53 24.15 27.43
N ASP A 549 -34.49 24.81 28.09
CA ASP A 549 -34.56 26.29 28.15
C ASP A 549 -33.41 26.88 28.97
N LYS A 550 -33.04 26.21 30.09
CA LYS A 550 -31.95 26.67 30.96
C LYS A 550 -30.58 26.56 30.31
N LYS A 551 -30.28 25.45 29.61
CA LYS A 551 -28.92 25.15 29.11
C LYS A 551 -28.70 25.54 27.64
N LYS A 552 -29.74 25.95 26.91
CA LYS A 552 -29.69 26.37 25.48
C LYS A 552 -28.79 25.40 24.65
N LEU A 553 -29.11 24.11 24.68
CA LEU A 553 -28.25 23.02 24.16
C LEU A 553 -27.92 23.15 22.66
N LEU A 554 -28.72 23.89 21.90
CA LEU A 554 -28.54 24.13 20.48
C LEU A 554 -27.31 25.00 20.16
N HIS A 555 -26.93 25.87 21.14
CA HIS A 555 -25.80 26.79 20.93
C HIS A 555 -24.47 26.14 21.28
N ALA A 556 -23.44 26.52 20.53
CA ALA A 556 -22.08 26.04 20.79
C ALA A 556 -21.62 26.46 22.20
N PRO A 557 -21.09 25.56 23.01
CA PRO A 557 -20.61 25.88 24.35
C PRO A 557 -19.35 26.75 24.28
N ARG A 558 -19.13 27.59 25.27
CA ARG A 558 -17.88 28.37 25.39
C ARG A 558 -16.74 27.43 25.73
N TYR A 559 -15.62 27.60 25.05
CA TYR A 559 -14.42 26.77 25.23
C TYR A 559 -13.93 26.74 26.69
N THR A 560 -13.94 27.91 27.32
CA THR A 560 -13.54 28.12 28.73
C THR A 560 -14.39 27.35 29.72
N ASP A 561 -15.71 27.27 29.49
CA ASP A 561 -16.63 26.58 30.39
C ASP A 561 -16.40 25.06 30.40
N ILE A 562 -16.00 24.48 29.26
CA ILE A 562 -15.74 23.03 29.13
C ILE A 562 -14.47 22.62 29.83
N PHE A 563 -13.37 23.37 29.62
CA PHE A 563 -12.04 22.93 30.03
C PHE A 563 -11.60 23.47 31.40
N PHE A 564 -12.11 24.63 31.79
CA PHE A 564 -11.66 25.34 33.00
C PHE A 564 -12.69 25.41 34.12
N ARG A 565 -14.01 25.48 33.81
CA ARG A 565 -15.06 25.75 34.82
C ARG A 565 -15.67 24.48 35.42
N ASN A 566 -15.67 23.33 34.72
CA ASN A 566 -16.13 22.02 35.19
C ASN A 566 -17.43 22.06 35.99
N ASP A 567 -18.54 22.47 35.35
CA ASP A 567 -19.87 22.44 35.99
C ASP A 567 -20.32 21.00 36.22
N GLU A 568 -20.73 20.68 37.45
CA GLU A 568 -21.40 19.44 37.78
C GLU A 568 -22.91 19.62 37.58
N ASP A 569 -23.49 18.85 36.64
CA ASP A 569 -24.92 18.91 36.35
C ASP A 569 -25.53 17.52 36.59
N HIS A 570 -26.34 17.42 37.62
CA HIS A 570 -27.04 16.19 38.00
C HIS A 570 -28.42 16.04 37.37
N THR A 571 -28.91 17.07 36.66
CA THR A 571 -30.27 17.09 36.11
C THR A 571 -30.50 16.05 35.04
N VAL A 572 -29.50 15.81 34.16
CA VAL A 572 -29.56 14.76 33.15
C VAL A 572 -29.62 13.38 33.80
N HIS A 573 -28.85 13.17 34.87
CA HIS A 573 -28.88 11.94 35.64
C HIS A 573 -30.28 11.72 36.29
N GLN A 574 -30.89 12.78 36.76
CA GLN A 574 -32.25 12.71 37.33
C GLN A 574 -33.30 12.35 36.25
N ILE A 575 -33.20 12.98 35.07
CA ILE A 575 -34.07 12.66 33.91
C ILE A 575 -33.86 11.17 33.52
N HIS A 576 -32.61 10.72 33.44
CA HIS A 576 -32.29 9.35 33.08
C HIS A 576 -32.87 8.34 34.11
N ARG A 577 -32.78 8.65 35.39
CA ARG A 577 -33.36 7.82 36.48
C ARG A 577 -34.87 7.73 36.35
N GLN A 578 -35.56 8.85 36.11
CA GLN A 578 -37.03 8.89 35.94
C GLN A 578 -37.47 8.08 34.70
N ILE A 579 -36.76 8.21 33.56
CA ILE A 579 -37.02 7.42 32.36
C ILE A 579 -36.91 5.92 32.69
N ASN A 580 -35.85 5.53 33.40
CA ASN A 580 -35.64 4.12 33.72
C ASN A 580 -36.69 3.57 34.69
N ALA A 581 -37.15 4.37 35.66
CA ALA A 581 -38.22 4.00 36.58
C ALA A 581 -39.54 3.75 35.83
N ILE A 582 -39.92 4.66 34.92
CA ILE A 582 -41.11 4.51 34.09
C ILE A 582 -41.01 3.25 33.18
N ILE A 583 -39.84 3.03 32.61
CA ILE A 583 -39.58 1.87 31.77
C ILE A 583 -39.66 0.58 32.58
N GLU A 584 -39.08 0.53 33.78
CA GLU A 584 -39.09 -0.64 34.64
C GLU A 584 -40.54 -1.04 35.05
N GLU A 585 -41.34 -0.06 35.43
CA GLU A 585 -42.74 -0.25 35.77
C GLU A 585 -43.57 -0.76 34.57
N LEU A 586 -43.51 -0.07 33.44
CA LEU A 586 -44.31 -0.41 32.26
C LEU A 586 -43.75 -1.60 31.45
N SER A 587 -42.52 -2.04 31.73
CA SER A 587 -42.00 -3.26 31.11
C SER A 587 -42.75 -4.53 31.54
N ASN A 588 -43.54 -4.45 32.62
CA ASN A 588 -44.43 -5.49 33.10
C ASN A 588 -45.81 -5.47 32.40
N SER A 589 -46.09 -4.53 31.50
CA SER A 589 -47.32 -4.44 30.73
C SER A 589 -47.44 -5.61 29.72
N ARG A 590 -48.65 -6.13 29.55
CA ARG A 590 -49.00 -7.17 28.55
C ARG A 590 -49.20 -6.58 27.14
N ASP A 591 -49.32 -5.27 27.02
CA ASP A 591 -49.58 -4.60 25.73
C ASP A 591 -48.29 -4.42 24.93
N SER A 592 -48.17 -5.12 23.81
CA SER A 592 -47.01 -5.08 22.93
C SER A 592 -46.78 -3.67 22.32
N LYS A 593 -47.88 -2.86 22.15
CA LYS A 593 -47.77 -1.47 21.69
C LYS A 593 -47.05 -0.59 22.73
N ILE A 594 -47.39 -0.75 24.02
CA ILE A 594 -46.69 -0.01 25.09
C ILE A 594 -45.19 -0.32 25.08
N ILE A 595 -44.83 -1.60 24.99
CA ILE A 595 -43.41 -2.02 24.93
C ILE A 595 -42.71 -1.45 23.70
N SER A 596 -43.36 -1.40 22.55
CA SER A 596 -42.82 -0.80 21.34
C SER A 596 -42.55 0.71 21.49
N ILE A 597 -43.40 1.42 22.23
CA ILE A 597 -43.23 2.85 22.54
C ILE A 597 -42.09 3.02 23.54
N LEU A 598 -41.94 2.17 24.56
CA LEU A 598 -40.85 2.20 25.52
C LEU A 598 -39.46 2.04 24.85
N CYS A 599 -39.37 1.24 23.77
CA CYS A 599 -38.16 1.08 22.99
C CYS A 599 -37.71 2.41 22.30
N GLN A 600 -38.62 3.38 22.15
CA GLN A 600 -38.31 4.67 21.51
C GLN A 600 -37.63 5.66 22.48
N PHE A 601 -37.67 5.41 23.81
CA PHE A 601 -36.93 6.24 24.76
C PHE A 601 -35.41 6.18 24.50
N PRO A 602 -34.74 7.32 24.36
CA PRO A 602 -33.30 7.33 24.12
C PRO A 602 -32.49 6.93 25.35
N VAL A 603 -31.26 6.46 25.13
CA VAL A 603 -30.28 6.23 26.19
C VAL A 603 -29.53 7.52 26.44
N LEU A 604 -29.75 8.18 27.57
CA LEU A 604 -29.08 9.43 27.90
C LEU A 604 -27.70 9.16 28.52
N TYR A 605 -26.69 9.92 28.11
CA TYR A 605 -25.34 9.86 28.67
C TYR A 605 -25.12 11.02 29.65
N ASP A 606 -24.97 10.71 30.94
CA ASP A 606 -25.01 11.69 32.03
C ASP A 606 -23.95 12.80 31.94
N ARG A 607 -22.73 12.50 31.47
CA ARG A 607 -21.59 13.43 31.51
C ARG A 607 -20.98 13.80 30.17
N ALA A 608 -21.40 13.14 29.10
CA ALA A 608 -20.75 13.29 27.79
C ALA A 608 -20.85 14.70 27.20
N HIS A 609 -21.82 15.50 27.64
CA HIS A 609 -22.11 16.86 27.19
C HIS A 609 -21.45 17.96 28.02
N LEU A 610 -20.80 17.61 29.16
CA LEU A 610 -20.23 18.58 30.10
C LEU A 610 -18.72 18.71 29.93
N SER A 611 -17.98 17.60 30.03
CA SER A 611 -16.52 17.61 29.98
C SER A 611 -15.96 16.34 29.34
N PRO A 612 -14.77 16.41 28.67
CA PRO A 612 -14.17 15.24 28.05
C PRO A 612 -13.74 14.17 29.03
N PHE A 613 -13.18 14.57 30.19
CA PHE A 613 -12.60 13.67 31.20
C PHE A 613 -13.19 13.95 32.59
N LYS A 614 -13.11 12.96 33.50
CA LYS A 614 -13.53 13.10 34.89
C LYS A 614 -12.60 14.01 35.69
N SER A 615 -11.30 14.00 35.38
CA SER A 615 -10.28 14.76 36.11
C SER A 615 -10.20 16.20 35.66
N LYS A 616 -10.28 17.14 36.59
CA LYS A 616 -10.08 18.57 36.35
C LYS A 616 -8.70 18.90 35.78
N ARG A 617 -7.65 18.17 36.22
CA ARG A 617 -6.27 18.39 35.75
C ARG A 617 -6.10 17.99 34.28
N THR A 618 -6.62 16.83 33.88
CA THR A 618 -6.56 16.35 32.50
C THR A 618 -7.37 17.24 31.56
N ASN A 619 -8.54 17.75 31.99
CA ASN A 619 -9.31 18.68 31.17
C ASN A 619 -8.54 19.98 30.89
N ARG A 620 -7.88 20.56 31.89
CA ARG A 620 -7.06 21.78 31.73
C ARG A 620 -5.88 21.54 30.81
N ALA A 621 -5.17 20.40 30.94
CA ALA A 621 -4.05 20.05 30.11
C ALA A 621 -4.45 19.91 28.62
N PHE A 622 -5.56 19.22 28.35
CA PHE A 622 -6.09 19.10 26.99
C PHE A 622 -6.65 20.42 26.46
N GLY A 623 -7.19 21.30 27.30
CA GLY A 623 -7.64 22.63 26.92
C GLY A 623 -6.50 23.58 26.52
N LEU A 624 -5.30 23.41 27.10
CA LEU A 624 -4.10 24.18 26.73
C LEU A 624 -3.48 23.70 25.41
N PHE A 625 -3.64 22.43 25.05
CA PHE A 625 -3.12 21.90 23.79
C PHE A 625 -4.14 22.09 22.66
N PHE A 626 -4.07 23.24 21.99
CA PHE A 626 -5.08 23.73 21.03
C PHE A 626 -5.58 22.71 20.00
N PRO A 627 -4.76 21.92 19.25
CA PRO A 627 -5.30 21.00 18.25
C PRO A 627 -6.22 19.93 18.84
N LEU A 628 -5.81 19.30 19.95
CA LEU A 628 -6.60 18.28 20.62
C LEU A 628 -7.78 18.87 21.40
N GLY A 629 -7.60 20.05 22.02
CA GLY A 629 -8.64 20.77 22.70
C GLY A 629 -9.79 21.14 21.77
N PHE A 630 -9.50 21.59 20.54
CA PHE A 630 -10.52 21.93 19.55
C PHE A 630 -11.32 20.71 19.08
N LEU A 631 -10.65 19.56 18.85
CA LEU A 631 -11.32 18.29 18.52
C LEU A 631 -12.26 17.84 19.66
N MET A 632 -11.82 17.96 20.91
CA MET A 632 -12.62 17.60 22.07
C MET A 632 -13.78 18.59 22.30
N TRP A 633 -13.59 19.88 22.04
CA TRP A 633 -14.65 20.88 22.07
C TRP A 633 -15.73 20.56 21.02
N PHE A 634 -15.35 20.26 19.78
CA PHE A 634 -16.28 19.87 18.71
C PHE A 634 -17.06 18.59 19.08
N ARG A 635 -16.39 17.62 19.69
CA ARG A 635 -17.02 16.40 20.21
C ARG A 635 -18.10 16.76 21.25
N ILE A 636 -17.81 17.62 22.22
CA ILE A 636 -18.77 18.01 23.26
C ILE A 636 -19.95 18.78 22.65
N TRP A 637 -19.69 19.70 21.73
CA TRP A 637 -20.75 20.36 20.99
C TRP A 637 -21.66 19.38 20.28
N ARG A 638 -21.11 18.37 19.62
CA ARG A 638 -21.88 17.30 19.00
C ARG A 638 -22.72 16.54 20.04
N PHE A 639 -22.16 16.20 21.21
CA PHE A 639 -22.93 15.55 22.28
C PHE A 639 -24.06 16.42 22.83
N ARG A 640 -23.88 17.72 22.93
CA ARG A 640 -24.96 18.67 23.30
C ARG A 640 -26.10 18.67 22.28
N LEU A 641 -25.77 18.70 21.01
CA LEU A 641 -26.76 18.58 19.93
C LEU A 641 -27.52 17.24 20.01
N HIS A 642 -26.80 16.15 20.26
CA HIS A 642 -27.43 14.84 20.45
C HIS A 642 -28.36 14.85 21.66
N LEU A 643 -27.93 15.39 22.79
CA LEU A 643 -28.75 15.51 24.00
C LEU A 643 -30.02 16.36 23.76
N TYR A 644 -29.92 17.47 23.00
CA TYR A 644 -31.07 18.23 22.58
C TYR A 644 -32.12 17.39 21.84
N TYR A 645 -31.66 16.63 20.86
CA TYR A 645 -32.56 15.74 20.11
C TYR A 645 -33.11 14.60 20.97
N ASP A 646 -32.33 14.08 21.89
CA ASP A 646 -32.74 12.99 22.78
C ASP A 646 -33.80 13.49 23.79
N ILE A 647 -33.63 14.68 24.36
CA ILE A 647 -34.64 15.31 25.20
C ILE A 647 -35.92 15.55 24.42
N ARG A 648 -35.82 16.04 23.19
CA ARG A 648 -37.00 16.22 22.32
C ARG A 648 -37.71 14.92 22.00
N THR A 649 -36.94 13.88 21.72
CA THR A 649 -37.47 12.52 21.51
C THR A 649 -38.14 11.99 22.78
N THR A 650 -37.57 12.24 23.96
CA THR A 650 -38.16 11.88 25.26
C THR A 650 -39.52 12.54 25.46
N VAL A 651 -39.61 13.85 25.23
CA VAL A 651 -40.89 14.59 25.33
C VAL A 651 -41.92 14.01 24.38
N HIS A 652 -41.55 13.77 23.12
CA HIS A 652 -42.43 13.19 22.13
C HIS A 652 -42.89 11.76 22.50
N THR A 653 -42.00 10.94 23.05
CA THR A 653 -42.33 9.59 23.51
C THR A 653 -43.26 9.61 24.73
N CYS A 654 -43.06 10.60 25.62
CA CYS A 654 -44.01 10.85 26.73
C CYS A 654 -45.42 11.18 26.22
N ASP A 655 -45.52 12.06 25.22
CA ASP A 655 -46.83 12.44 24.64
C ASP A 655 -47.48 11.26 23.95
N LYS A 656 -46.73 10.46 23.23
CA LYS A 656 -47.23 9.23 22.57
C LYS A 656 -47.69 8.19 23.58
N LEU A 657 -46.95 8.00 24.66
CA LEU A 657 -47.29 7.05 25.72
C LEU A 657 -48.52 7.51 26.47
N GLN A 658 -48.65 8.82 26.76
CA GLN A 658 -49.81 9.40 27.39
C GLN A 658 -51.08 9.24 26.52
N ALA A 659 -50.98 9.56 25.21
CA ALA A 659 -52.08 9.36 24.26
C ALA A 659 -52.56 7.90 24.20
N LYS A 660 -51.60 6.97 24.31
CA LYS A 660 -51.93 5.51 24.37
C LYS A 660 -52.67 5.15 25.66
N LEU A 661 -52.24 5.68 26.79
CA LEU A 661 -52.90 5.44 28.08
C LEU A 661 -54.28 6.06 28.13
N ASP A 662 -54.51 7.20 27.46
CA ASP A 662 -55.76 7.93 27.35
C ASP A 662 -56.70 7.34 26.25
N GLY A 663 -56.28 6.29 25.50
CA GLY A 663 -57.04 5.65 24.43
C GLY A 663 -57.15 6.46 23.13
N LYS A 664 -56.30 7.47 22.94
CA LYS A 664 -56.28 8.40 21.76
C LYS A 664 -55.07 8.11 20.83
N ASP A 665 -54.57 6.90 20.83
CA ASP A 665 -53.38 6.51 20.07
C ASP A 665 -53.53 6.66 18.54
N GLU A 666 -54.71 6.33 17.98
CA GLU A 666 -54.97 6.46 16.53
C GLU A 666 -54.99 7.92 16.05
N GLU A 667 -55.61 8.82 16.81
CA GLU A 667 -55.65 10.25 16.49
C GLU A 667 -54.25 10.90 16.57
N PHE A 668 -53.43 10.46 17.52
CA PHE A 668 -52.07 10.91 17.66
C PHE A 668 -51.17 10.43 16.51
N GLU A 669 -51.29 9.17 16.10
CA GLU A 669 -50.54 8.57 14.96
C GLU A 669 -50.91 9.24 13.63
N ASP A 670 -52.15 9.56 13.38
CA ASP A 670 -52.58 10.27 12.18
C ASP A 670 -52.02 11.72 12.12
N THR A 671 -52.00 12.37 13.25
CA THR A 671 -51.42 13.72 13.36
C THR A 671 -49.92 13.71 13.15
N GLU A 672 -49.24 12.73 13.72
CA GLU A 672 -47.80 12.51 13.53
C GLU A 672 -47.46 12.19 12.07
N ARG A 673 -48.25 11.34 11.40
CA ARG A 673 -48.05 10.99 10.00
C ARG A 673 -48.16 12.20 9.07
N LYS A 674 -49.17 13.04 9.27
CA LYS A 674 -49.34 14.33 8.54
C LYS A 674 -48.15 15.26 8.77
N ALA A 675 -47.67 15.38 10.02
CA ALA A 675 -46.50 16.22 10.36
C ALA A 675 -45.20 15.68 9.73
N GLN A 676 -44.98 14.35 9.69
CA GLN A 676 -43.85 13.71 9.06
C GLN A 676 -43.85 13.92 7.53
N GLU A 677 -45.00 13.83 6.89
CA GLU A 677 -45.17 14.05 5.44
C GLU A 677 -44.83 15.52 5.08
N ALA A 678 -45.35 16.48 5.87
CA ALA A 678 -45.02 17.89 5.71
C ALA A 678 -43.53 18.15 5.89
N GLN A 679 -42.89 17.52 6.86
CA GLN A 679 -41.44 17.62 7.10
C GLN A 679 -40.61 16.99 6.00
N LYS A 680 -40.98 15.82 5.47
CA LYS A 680 -40.37 15.20 4.31
C LYS A 680 -40.46 16.08 3.07
N TYR A 681 -41.62 16.72 2.83
CA TYR A 681 -41.81 17.66 1.74
C TYR A 681 -40.89 18.90 1.88
N ALA A 682 -40.84 19.49 3.07
CA ALA A 682 -39.97 20.63 3.34
C ALA A 682 -38.47 20.28 3.19
N ARG A 683 -38.06 19.08 3.63
CA ARG A 683 -36.69 18.58 3.46
C ARG A 683 -36.33 18.36 1.97
N ARG A 684 -37.24 17.79 1.19
CA ARG A 684 -37.06 17.64 -0.27
C ARG A 684 -36.91 18.98 -0.97
N LYS A 685 -37.70 20.00 -0.56
CA LYS A 685 -37.63 21.38 -1.08
C LYS A 685 -36.31 22.03 -0.74
N ARG A 686 -35.79 21.84 0.49
CA ARG A 686 -34.47 22.35 0.91
C ARG A 686 -33.33 21.62 0.12
N LEU A 687 -33.41 20.32 -0.03
CA LEU A 687 -32.41 19.54 -0.76
C LEU A 687 -32.32 20.00 -2.23
N LYS A 688 -33.46 20.20 -2.89
CA LYS A 688 -33.53 20.76 -4.25
C LYS A 688 -32.90 22.16 -4.35
N ARG A 689 -33.03 23.02 -3.32
CA ARG A 689 -32.34 24.31 -3.28
C ARG A 689 -30.85 24.16 -3.11
N ILE A 690 -30.39 23.31 -2.21
CA ILE A 690 -28.95 23.03 -1.99
C ILE A 690 -28.31 22.48 -3.27
N VAL A 691 -28.93 21.52 -3.93
CA VAL A 691 -28.45 20.96 -5.20
C VAL A 691 -28.36 22.04 -6.28
N LYS A 692 -29.37 22.96 -6.38
CA LYS A 692 -29.30 24.11 -7.28
C LYS A 692 -28.12 25.02 -6.98
N ILE A 693 -27.88 25.33 -5.71
CA ILE A 693 -26.75 26.18 -5.30
C ILE A 693 -25.42 25.53 -5.62
N ILE A 694 -25.24 24.25 -5.33
CA ILE A 694 -24.04 23.49 -5.68
C ILE A 694 -23.81 23.47 -7.18
N LEU A 695 -24.87 23.26 -7.97
CA LEU A 695 -24.79 23.29 -9.43
C LEU A 695 -24.34 24.66 -9.97
N ILE A 696 -24.88 25.75 -9.39
CA ILE A 696 -24.48 27.12 -9.76
C ILE A 696 -23.00 27.38 -9.42
N ILE A 697 -22.53 26.94 -8.24
CA ILE A 697 -21.13 27.07 -7.83
C ILE A 697 -20.22 26.26 -8.78
N LEU A 698 -20.64 25.06 -9.18
CA LEU A 698 -19.88 24.20 -10.09
C LEU A 698 -19.78 24.82 -11.50
N ILE A 699 -20.89 25.37 -12.01
CA ILE A 699 -20.92 26.09 -13.28
C ILE A 699 -20.04 27.34 -13.21
N ALA A 700 -20.13 28.12 -12.13
CA ALA A 700 -19.28 29.28 -11.94
C ALA A 700 -17.79 28.91 -11.88
N GLY A 701 -17.43 27.78 -11.25
CA GLY A 701 -16.07 27.25 -11.24
C GLY A 701 -15.57 26.88 -12.63
N ILE A 702 -16.39 26.21 -13.44
CA ILE A 702 -16.07 25.86 -14.82
C ILE A 702 -15.87 27.10 -15.69
N VAL A 703 -16.73 28.11 -15.51
CA VAL A 703 -16.62 29.38 -16.25
C VAL A 703 -15.35 30.14 -15.83
N CYS A 704 -15.01 30.17 -14.54
CA CYS A 704 -13.76 30.76 -14.06
C CYS A 704 -12.53 30.04 -14.61
N ASP A 705 -12.50 28.70 -14.65
CA ASP A 705 -11.40 27.95 -15.24
C ASP A 705 -11.25 28.21 -16.75
N ALA A 706 -12.36 28.23 -17.47
CA ALA A 706 -12.39 28.56 -18.91
C ALA A 706 -11.89 29.99 -19.20
N THR A 707 -12.27 30.96 -18.37
CA THR A 707 -11.80 32.36 -18.51
C THR A 707 -10.33 32.49 -18.16
N TYR A 708 -9.85 31.79 -17.11
CA TYR A 708 -8.45 31.75 -16.74
C TYR A 708 -7.57 31.15 -17.86
N LYS A 709 -7.95 30.01 -18.44
CA LYS A 709 -7.26 29.40 -19.57
C LYS A 709 -7.29 30.25 -20.84
N SER A 710 -8.36 31.02 -21.06
CA SER A 710 -8.44 31.99 -22.16
C SER A 710 -7.48 33.15 -21.96
N TRP A 711 -7.41 33.68 -20.71
CA TRP A 711 -6.48 34.74 -20.35
C TRP A 711 -5.01 34.32 -20.45
N GLU A 712 -4.69 33.10 -20.01
CA GLU A 712 -3.35 32.52 -20.09
C GLU A 712 -2.89 32.35 -21.56
N ARG A 713 -3.77 31.87 -22.43
CA ARG A 713 -3.52 31.78 -23.88
C ARG A 713 -3.31 33.18 -24.50
N HIS A 714 -4.02 34.18 -24.03
CA HIS A 714 -3.86 35.56 -24.52
C HIS A 714 -2.52 36.17 -24.08
N GLN A 715 -2.05 35.86 -22.88
CA GLN A 715 -0.75 36.26 -22.36
C GLN A 715 0.40 35.55 -23.13
N GLN A 716 0.26 34.27 -23.42
CA GLN A 716 1.24 33.52 -24.22
C GLN A 716 1.32 34.06 -25.66
N LYS A 717 0.19 34.45 -26.26
CA LYS A 717 0.16 35.06 -27.58
C LYS A 717 0.82 36.45 -27.62
N LYS A 718 0.63 37.27 -26.57
CA LYS A 718 1.32 38.54 -26.38
C LYS A 718 2.83 38.40 -26.17
N ALA A 719 3.25 37.38 -25.43
CA ALA A 719 4.67 37.09 -25.25
C ALA A 719 5.35 36.62 -26.54
N LEU A 720 4.64 35.86 -27.39
CA LEU A 720 5.11 35.45 -28.72
C LEU A 720 5.19 36.65 -29.68
N GLU A 721 4.23 37.58 -29.67
CA GLU A 721 4.25 38.79 -30.48
C GLU A 721 5.35 39.78 -30.05
N SER A 722 5.75 39.79 -28.79
CA SER A 722 6.85 40.63 -28.28
C SER A 722 8.25 40.07 -28.54
N SER A 723 8.35 38.79 -28.93
CA SER A 723 9.63 38.10 -29.21
C SER A 723 9.89 37.95 -30.73
N ALA A 724 9.03 38.49 -31.61
CA ALA A 724 9.30 38.55 -33.04
C ALA A 724 10.43 39.58 -33.32
N PRO A 725 11.52 39.17 -33.98
CA PRO A 725 12.59 40.11 -34.33
C PRO A 725 12.06 41.15 -35.35
N THR A 726 12.22 42.41 -35.01
CA THR A 726 11.98 43.54 -35.91
C THR A 726 12.94 43.41 -37.10
N GLU A 727 12.44 42.92 -38.20
CA GLU A 727 13.10 42.98 -39.51
C GLU A 727 13.25 44.46 -39.87
N LYS A 728 14.51 44.97 -39.78
CA LYS A 728 14.87 46.29 -40.32
C LYS A 728 14.78 46.20 -41.82
N ILE A 729 13.73 46.81 -42.39
CA ILE A 729 13.63 47.17 -43.79
C ILE A 729 14.80 48.15 -44.10
N ILE A 730 15.77 47.71 -44.86
CA ILE A 730 16.77 48.57 -45.48
C ILE A 730 16.14 49.07 -46.75
N PRO A 731 16.01 50.40 -47.00
CA PRO A 731 15.49 50.89 -48.26
C PRO A 731 16.54 50.70 -49.35
N GLU A 732 16.11 50.05 -50.45
CA GLU A 732 16.83 50.07 -51.74
C GLU A 732 16.97 51.51 -52.21
N ALA A 733 18.18 51.97 -52.36
CA ALA A 733 18.56 53.15 -53.15
C ALA A 733 19.02 52.68 -54.52
N PHE A 734 18.21 52.85 -55.50
CA PHE A 734 18.42 53.34 -56.84
C PHE A 734 19.89 53.69 -57.17
N ASP A 735 20.45 53.24 -58.26
CA ASP A 735 20.45 53.72 -59.63
C ASP A 735 21.77 53.43 -60.40
N THR A 736 21.54 53.06 -61.61
CA THR A 736 22.28 53.38 -62.82
C THR A 736 23.76 53.00 -63.04
N LYS A 737 24.05 52.04 -63.78
CA LYS A 737 24.40 52.07 -65.23
C LYS A 737 24.65 50.63 -65.72
#